data_a13231067e96738826af294d64cd451a
#
_entry.id   a13231067e96738826af294d64cd451a
#
_cell.length_a   1.000
_cell.length_b   1.000
_cell.length_c   1.000
_cell.angle_alpha   90.00
_cell.angle_beta   90.00
_cell.angle_gamma   90.00
#
_symmetry.space_group_name_H-M   'P 1'
#
loop_
_entity.id
_entity.type
_entity.pdbx_description
1 polymer ?
#
loop_
_entity_poly.entity_id
_entity_poly.type
_entity_poly.pdbx_seq_one_letter_code
_entity_poly.pdbx_strand_id
1 'polypeptide(L)'
;MLTKNIWKRGISLLGAAAMTASMLTGISFAEGETYTQPTLNPHSKSVLEVDGYQFIDLNGNGELDVYEDWRQDAETRAADLVSQMTVREKIAQMQHPTYLPRADGKIAPYLKNYCSEYGIGMLLIRELNSVEAAATTMNTIQEYAESSRLGVPVLVSMDSVHGLSYVSGATVTPHNLALAATRDEALVTKLAEIARDEHLAVGVRMTLSPEADIASEPRWGRVMETFGEDPDLVTQMVTAQVVAFQNGRDGLNTGSIVACMKHFPGAGPQMEGKDTSPIISSEETLQIHLKPYYAALEVNVASIMPYYSVPLALDMENSAIGSKATLQDLLRDEMGFTGIIQTDWGMIWAIQEALGTMTGEEVSDEEAILIGVTQSRVDGIGGESIRLIDLMEEYTQEGKIDEAILTAAATRIVKVKFEMGMFENPYCDVDYAVSFVGNEENQKVNLQAAREAMTLLKNDGALPLNPDAKQTILVCGPRAFDTDSLVGGWSSAQDGLTIADAVAAYAGENTTVLTEKEDVGVIKELAQQADVIIVSIGEPSYQHDPVWGYDTLEIVQSQQEILEAAVASGKTVITVVTGGRPYILTWCDGNTNAILEAYYPGAKGGIAIAETLFGMNNPTGKTPMQFPRNMESVNAQEGDVSFDLENPLYDYGFGLSYE
;
A
#
# COMPACT_ATOMS: atom_id res chain seq x y z
N MET A 1 -8.70 -43.35 24.43
CA MET A 1 -7.52 -43.60 25.26
C MET A 1 -6.29 -43.21 24.48
N LEU A 2 -5.78 -41.99 24.73
CA LEU A 2 -4.38 -41.63 24.51
C LEU A 2 -4.15 -40.30 25.22
N THR A 3 -3.16 -40.28 25.99
CA THR A 3 -2.85 -39.47 27.14
C THR A 3 -2.42 -38.03 26.82
N LYS A 4 -3.01 -37.08 27.55
CA LYS A 4 -2.57 -35.69 27.71
C LYS A 4 -1.17 -35.65 28.34
N ASN A 5 -0.26 -34.90 27.73
CA ASN A 5 0.91 -34.40 28.43
C ASN A 5 0.85 -32.85 28.50
N ILE A 6 0.47 -32.41 29.69
CA ILE A 6 0.47 -31.00 30.09
C ILE A 6 1.87 -30.69 30.62
N TRP A 7 2.59 -29.78 29.97
CA TRP A 7 3.77 -29.16 30.55
C TRP A 7 3.38 -27.86 31.25
N LYS A 8 3.32 -27.92 32.58
CA LYS A 8 3.24 -26.76 33.45
C LYS A 8 4.61 -26.04 33.42
N ARG A 9 4.66 -24.80 32.96
CA ARG A 9 5.70 -23.86 33.36
C ARG A 9 5.09 -22.86 34.35
N GLY A 10 5.73 -22.79 35.51
CA GLY A 10 5.29 -21.99 36.64
C GLY A 10 5.44 -20.51 36.38
N ILE A 11 4.41 -19.77 36.73
CA ILE A 11 4.36 -18.33 36.82
C ILE A 11 5.17 -17.91 38.04
N SER A 12 6.21 -17.15 37.86
CA SER A 12 6.88 -16.40 38.91
C SER A 12 6.40 -14.97 38.90
N LEU A 13 5.40 -14.68 39.69
CA LEU A 13 5.01 -13.32 40.09
C LEU A 13 5.98 -12.87 41.18
N LEU A 14 6.79 -11.86 40.92
CA LEU A 14 7.40 -11.05 41.99
C LEU A 14 7.87 -9.68 41.41
N GLY A 15 7.26 -8.62 41.90
CA GLY A 15 7.96 -7.41 42.25
C GLY A 15 7.80 -6.21 41.33
N ALA A 16 6.59 -5.62 41.28
CA ALA A 16 6.50 -4.18 41.05
C ALA A 16 6.81 -3.48 42.38
N ALA A 17 8.02 -3.02 42.56
CA ALA A 17 8.39 -2.11 43.65
C ALA A 17 9.02 -0.85 43.04
N ALA A 18 8.43 0.28 43.38
CA ALA A 18 8.85 1.63 43.08
C ALA A 18 10.37 1.81 43.17
N MET A 19 10.99 2.31 42.07
CA MET A 19 12.27 3.01 42.14
C MET A 19 12.11 4.42 41.56
N THR A 20 11.63 5.32 42.38
CA THR A 20 11.96 6.73 42.28
C THR A 20 13.35 6.88 42.92
N ALA A 21 14.37 6.85 42.13
CA ALA A 21 15.69 7.29 42.52
C ALA A 21 16.27 8.13 41.39
N SER A 22 16.41 9.42 41.65
CA SER A 22 17.20 10.36 40.87
C SER A 22 18.57 9.74 40.56
N MET A 23 18.76 9.30 39.31
CA MET A 23 20.09 8.98 38.80
C MET A 23 20.55 10.08 37.87
N LEU A 24 21.09 11.14 38.43
CA LEU A 24 22.17 11.89 37.86
C LEU A 24 23.42 11.00 37.96
N THR A 25 23.57 10.06 37.05
CA THR A 25 24.84 9.37 36.80
C THR A 25 25.14 9.60 35.34
N GLY A 26 26.18 10.42 35.11
CA GLY A 26 26.80 10.49 33.79
C GLY A 26 27.10 9.07 33.32
N ILE A 27 26.57 8.71 32.15
CA ILE A 27 26.83 7.42 31.51
C ILE A 27 28.29 7.44 31.13
N SER A 28 29.10 6.65 31.83
CA SER A 28 30.52 6.44 31.49
C SER A 28 30.57 5.33 30.44
N PHE A 29 30.85 5.69 29.18
CA PHE A 29 31.21 4.70 28.17
C PHE A 29 32.50 4.01 28.51
N ALA A 30 32.65 2.75 28.13
CA ALA A 30 33.91 2.02 28.34
C ALA A 30 35.05 2.71 27.57
N GLU A 31 36.17 2.98 28.24
CA GLU A 31 37.36 3.53 27.61
C GLU A 31 37.81 2.59 26.46
N GLY A 32 37.65 3.05 25.18
CA GLY A 32 38.17 2.34 24.01
C GLY A 32 37.16 2.08 22.90
N GLU A 33 35.85 2.37 23.05
CA GLU A 33 34.89 2.30 21.95
C GLU A 33 35.09 3.48 21.00
N THR A 34 35.25 3.17 19.70
CA THR A 34 35.30 4.17 18.63
C THR A 34 33.98 4.10 17.85
N TYR A 35 33.27 5.21 17.82
CA TYR A 35 32.01 5.33 17.08
C TYR A 35 32.28 5.97 15.73
N THR A 36 31.42 5.64 14.74
CA THR A 36 31.42 6.32 13.44
C THR A 36 30.47 7.49 13.50
N GLN A 37 30.98 8.71 13.31
CA GLN A 37 30.16 9.92 13.27
C GLN A 37 29.12 9.83 12.16
N PRO A 38 27.81 9.90 12.46
CA PRO A 38 26.78 10.00 11.42
C PRO A 38 26.83 11.36 10.71
N THR A 39 26.25 11.42 9.53
CA THR A 39 26.04 12.71 8.86
C THR A 39 24.99 13.50 9.64
N LEU A 40 25.37 14.66 10.16
CA LEU A 40 24.47 15.61 10.81
C LEU A 40 24.09 16.71 9.83
N ASN A 41 22.82 17.05 9.75
CA ASN A 41 22.33 18.08 8.83
C ASN A 41 21.29 19.00 9.49
N PRO A 42 21.61 19.73 10.59
CA PRO A 42 20.69 20.67 11.20
C PRO A 42 20.58 21.95 10.37
N HIS A 43 19.35 22.47 10.20
CA HIS A 43 19.11 23.75 9.52
C HIS A 43 18.97 24.93 10.51
N SER A 44 18.42 24.69 11.69
CA SER A 44 18.11 25.73 12.68
C SER A 44 18.67 25.46 14.08
N LYS A 45 19.06 24.22 14.37
CA LYS A 45 19.59 23.81 15.67
C LYS A 45 21.10 23.93 15.74
N SER A 46 21.63 24.15 16.94
CA SER A 46 23.07 24.19 17.19
C SER A 46 23.69 22.78 17.22
N VAL A 47 25.01 22.74 17.05
CA VAL A 47 25.80 21.51 17.17
C VAL A 47 26.66 21.60 18.40
N LEU A 48 26.61 20.56 19.24
CA LEU A 48 27.48 20.38 20.41
C LEU A 48 28.69 19.52 20.04
N GLU A 49 29.82 19.74 20.70
CA GLU A 49 31.00 18.88 20.62
C GLU A 49 31.28 18.26 21.99
N VAL A 50 31.16 16.94 22.09
CA VAL A 50 31.36 16.18 23.32
C VAL A 50 32.22 14.96 23.00
N ASP A 51 33.28 14.75 23.74
CA ASP A 51 34.23 13.62 23.60
C ASP A 51 34.82 13.47 22.19
N GLY A 52 34.94 14.58 21.43
CA GLY A 52 35.46 14.59 20.06
C GLY A 52 34.44 14.18 18.99
N TYR A 53 33.18 14.05 19.34
CA TYR A 53 32.05 13.80 18.43
C TYR A 53 31.09 15.00 18.42
N GLN A 54 30.33 15.12 17.30
CA GLN A 54 29.32 16.15 17.12
C GLN A 54 27.93 15.61 17.35
N PHE A 55 27.04 16.43 17.95
CA PHE A 55 25.63 16.11 18.25
C PHE A 55 24.77 17.33 17.96
N ILE A 56 23.49 17.13 17.64
CA ILE A 56 22.55 18.22 17.43
C ILE A 56 21.87 18.52 18.78
N ASP A 57 21.93 19.77 19.23
CA ASP A 57 21.19 20.30 20.39
C ASP A 57 19.74 20.57 19.99
N LEU A 58 18.93 19.51 20.00
CA LEU A 58 17.56 19.53 19.45
C LEU A 58 16.59 20.34 20.30
N ASN A 59 16.76 20.36 21.62
CA ASN A 59 15.92 21.13 22.53
C ASN A 59 16.50 22.54 22.86
N GLY A 60 17.74 22.82 22.45
CA GLY A 60 18.38 24.12 22.58
C GLY A 60 18.81 24.46 24.01
N ASN A 61 19.05 23.46 24.88
CA ASN A 61 19.45 23.66 26.26
C ASN A 61 20.98 23.83 26.45
N GLY A 62 21.79 23.51 25.45
CA GLY A 62 23.23 23.59 25.43
C GLY A 62 23.95 22.43 26.17
N GLU A 63 23.22 21.38 26.53
CA GLU A 63 23.72 20.15 27.14
C GLU A 63 23.41 18.98 26.23
N LEU A 64 24.19 17.88 26.26
CA LEU A 64 23.89 16.68 25.48
C LEU A 64 22.90 15.80 26.27
N ASP A 65 21.65 15.76 25.83
CA ASP A 65 20.66 14.86 26.38
C ASP A 65 20.83 13.43 25.83
N VAL A 66 20.26 12.44 26.54
CA VAL A 66 20.37 11.04 26.14
C VAL A 66 19.74 10.79 24.76
N TYR A 67 18.62 11.45 24.46
CA TYR A 67 17.95 11.28 23.17
C TYR A 67 18.71 11.92 22.00
N GLU A 68 19.59 12.87 22.25
CA GLU A 68 20.45 13.54 21.26
C GLU A 68 21.74 12.76 20.99
N ASP A 69 22.12 11.89 21.93
CA ASP A 69 23.32 11.07 21.83
C ASP A 69 23.10 9.86 20.90
N TRP A 70 23.46 10.01 19.63
CA TRP A 70 23.33 8.98 18.60
C TRP A 70 24.16 7.70 18.86
N ARG A 71 25.03 7.68 19.88
CA ARG A 71 25.76 6.50 20.33
C ARG A 71 24.91 5.56 21.16
N GLN A 72 23.77 6.06 21.69
CA GLN A 72 22.77 5.25 22.42
C GLN A 72 21.87 4.49 21.45
N ASP A 73 21.30 3.39 21.89
CA ASP A 73 20.32 2.65 21.13
C ASP A 73 18.97 3.40 21.01
N ALA A 74 18.17 3.05 19.98
CA ALA A 74 16.92 3.72 19.70
C ALA A 74 15.89 3.61 20.83
N GLU A 75 15.86 2.50 21.58
CA GLU A 75 14.94 2.30 22.71
C GLU A 75 15.27 3.26 23.87
N THR A 76 16.55 3.36 24.22
CA THR A 76 17.06 4.26 25.25
C THR A 76 16.77 5.72 24.89
N ARG A 77 17.05 6.11 23.64
CA ARG A 77 16.79 7.47 23.13
C ARG A 77 15.28 7.79 23.13
N ALA A 78 14.45 6.85 22.68
CA ALA A 78 13.00 7.03 22.65
C ALA A 78 12.40 7.19 24.05
N ALA A 79 12.85 6.39 25.02
CA ALA A 79 12.41 6.48 26.40
C ALA A 79 12.78 7.84 27.03
N ASP A 80 13.99 8.34 26.80
CA ASP A 80 14.45 9.63 27.27
C ASP A 80 13.63 10.78 26.66
N LEU A 81 13.51 10.82 25.33
CA LEU A 81 12.74 11.84 24.62
C LEU A 81 11.29 11.90 25.11
N VAL A 82 10.60 10.75 25.19
CA VAL A 82 9.19 10.71 25.60
C VAL A 82 9.01 11.10 27.07
N SER A 83 10.02 10.86 27.94
CA SER A 83 10.01 11.34 29.32
C SER A 83 10.05 12.86 29.44
N GLN A 84 10.59 13.55 28.43
CA GLN A 84 10.64 15.02 28.35
C GLN A 84 9.41 15.63 27.67
N MET A 85 8.52 14.82 27.07
CA MET A 85 7.29 15.25 26.41
C MET A 85 6.20 15.56 27.42
N THR A 86 5.47 16.64 27.17
CA THR A 86 4.17 16.88 27.80
C THR A 86 3.13 15.87 27.30
N VAL A 87 2.01 15.70 28.03
CA VAL A 87 0.87 14.88 27.57
C VAL A 87 0.44 15.26 26.16
N ARG A 88 0.34 16.56 25.89
CA ARG A 88 -0.03 17.10 24.58
C ARG A 88 0.95 16.68 23.47
N GLU A 89 2.23 16.73 23.72
CA GLU A 89 3.25 16.30 22.75
C GLU A 89 3.23 14.78 22.52
N LYS A 90 2.97 13.97 23.54
CA LYS A 90 2.76 12.51 23.36
C LYS A 90 1.56 12.21 22.46
N ILE A 91 0.44 12.89 22.69
CA ILE A 91 -0.78 12.78 21.86
C ILE A 91 -0.49 13.24 20.43
N ALA A 92 0.26 14.33 20.26
CA ALA A 92 0.61 14.85 18.95
C ALA A 92 1.47 13.86 18.15
N GLN A 93 2.36 13.10 18.80
CA GLN A 93 3.10 12.03 18.10
C GLN A 93 2.18 10.94 17.51
N MET A 94 1.03 10.69 18.12
CA MET A 94 0.04 9.72 17.63
C MET A 94 -0.74 10.22 16.41
N GLN A 95 -0.74 11.53 16.13
CA GLN A 95 -1.54 12.09 15.02
C GLN A 95 -0.91 11.85 13.67
N HIS A 96 -1.75 11.42 12.71
CA HIS A 96 -1.38 11.15 11.33
C HIS A 96 -2.40 11.78 10.35
N PRO A 97 -2.51 13.14 10.35
CA PRO A 97 -3.44 13.83 9.46
C PRO A 97 -3.02 13.74 8.00
N THR A 98 -3.94 14.03 7.09
CA THR A 98 -3.67 14.15 5.66
C THR A 98 -3.35 15.58 5.26
N TYR A 99 -2.32 15.75 4.47
CA TYR A 99 -2.00 16.99 3.78
C TYR A 99 -2.18 16.82 2.27
N LEU A 100 -3.06 17.62 1.69
CA LEU A 100 -3.22 17.73 0.24
C LEU A 100 -2.53 19.01 -0.22
N PRO A 101 -1.53 18.91 -1.11
CA PRO A 101 -0.86 20.07 -1.70
C PRO A 101 -1.86 21.00 -2.40
N ARG A 102 -1.58 22.29 -2.36
CA ARG A 102 -2.41 23.29 -3.04
C ARG A 102 -2.18 23.21 -4.54
N ALA A 103 -3.24 23.46 -5.32
CA ALA A 103 -3.16 23.50 -6.78
C ALA A 103 -2.15 24.55 -7.33
N ASP A 104 -1.85 25.62 -6.55
CA ASP A 104 -0.85 26.63 -6.89
C ASP A 104 0.60 26.24 -6.51
N GLY A 105 0.80 25.01 -6.03
CA GLY A 105 2.10 24.48 -5.61
C GLY A 105 2.64 25.06 -4.30
N LYS A 106 1.89 25.95 -3.63
CA LYS A 106 2.33 26.55 -2.37
C LYS A 106 1.95 25.69 -1.18
N ILE A 107 2.84 25.64 -0.21
CA ILE A 107 2.58 24.96 1.06
C ILE A 107 1.50 25.71 1.85
N ALA A 108 0.51 24.97 2.37
CA ALA A 108 -0.55 25.58 3.15
C ALA A 108 -0.02 26.11 4.49
N PRO A 109 -0.38 27.36 4.89
CA PRO A 109 0.16 27.98 6.11
C PRO A 109 -0.07 27.17 7.40
N TYR A 110 -1.16 26.40 7.48
CA TYR A 110 -1.49 25.60 8.67
C TYR A 110 -0.49 24.46 8.90
N LEU A 111 0.22 24.01 7.86
CA LEU A 111 1.18 22.93 7.97
C LEU A 111 2.35 23.29 8.90
N LYS A 112 2.74 24.57 8.91
CA LYS A 112 3.72 25.07 9.87
C LYS A 112 3.25 24.84 11.30
N ASN A 113 2.00 25.20 11.62
CA ASN A 113 1.46 25.01 12.97
C ASN A 113 1.39 23.53 13.34
N TYR A 114 0.99 22.67 12.38
CA TYR A 114 0.95 21.22 12.62
C TYR A 114 2.31 20.68 13.03
N CYS A 115 3.37 21.04 12.30
CA CYS A 115 4.72 20.50 12.53
C CYS A 115 5.46 21.20 13.69
N SER A 116 5.36 22.55 13.81
CA SER A 116 6.17 23.31 14.79
C SER A 116 5.45 23.57 16.12
N GLU A 117 4.14 23.87 16.10
CA GLU A 117 3.39 24.23 17.32
C GLU A 117 2.71 23.02 17.98
N TYR A 118 2.06 22.17 17.18
CA TYR A 118 1.47 20.94 17.70
C TYR A 118 2.50 19.82 17.83
N GLY A 119 3.50 19.78 16.94
CA GLY A 119 4.54 18.74 16.91
C GLY A 119 3.97 17.37 16.53
N ILE A 120 3.15 17.31 15.44
CA ILE A 120 2.57 16.06 14.97
C ILE A 120 3.64 15.03 14.64
N GLY A 121 3.36 13.77 14.97
CA GLY A 121 4.31 12.67 14.77
C GLY A 121 4.42 12.19 13.35
N MET A 122 3.30 12.16 12.62
CA MET A 122 3.18 11.58 11.29
C MET A 122 2.34 12.47 10.37
N LEU A 123 2.50 12.32 9.04
CA LEU A 123 1.73 13.10 8.06
C LEU A 123 1.60 12.30 6.76
N LEU A 124 0.37 12.07 6.29
CA LEU A 124 0.13 11.53 4.96
C LEU A 124 0.14 12.63 3.90
N ILE A 125 0.86 12.40 2.80
CA ILE A 125 0.87 13.29 1.63
C ILE A 125 0.48 12.51 0.38
N ARG A 126 -0.26 13.19 -0.52
CA ARG A 126 -0.64 12.72 -1.85
C ARG A 126 -0.52 13.86 -2.88
N GLU A 127 -0.54 13.51 -4.17
CA GLU A 127 -0.73 14.44 -5.30
C GLU A 127 0.38 15.49 -5.45
N LEU A 128 1.62 15.04 -5.58
CA LEU A 128 2.77 15.90 -5.82
C LEU A 128 3.09 16.00 -7.32
N ASN A 129 3.10 17.23 -7.84
CA ASN A 129 3.14 17.53 -9.29
C ASN A 129 4.51 17.30 -9.93
N SER A 130 5.57 17.12 -9.17
CA SER A 130 6.92 16.81 -9.64
C SER A 130 7.79 16.28 -8.50
N VAL A 131 8.89 15.63 -8.86
CA VAL A 131 9.93 15.16 -7.93
C VAL A 131 10.55 16.33 -7.14
N GLU A 132 10.84 17.45 -7.81
CA GLU A 132 11.38 18.66 -7.17
C GLU A 132 10.41 19.23 -6.12
N ALA A 133 9.12 19.33 -6.47
CA ALA A 133 8.08 19.78 -5.55
C ALA A 133 7.93 18.84 -4.35
N ALA A 134 8.03 17.52 -4.57
CA ALA A 134 8.01 16.52 -3.52
C ALA A 134 9.15 16.72 -2.53
N ALA A 135 10.40 16.68 -2.99
CA ALA A 135 11.59 16.81 -2.16
C ALA A 135 11.62 18.17 -1.42
N THR A 136 11.25 19.27 -2.08
CA THR A 136 11.17 20.60 -1.46
C THR A 136 10.09 20.65 -0.37
N THR A 137 8.94 20.04 -0.58
CA THR A 137 7.85 19.98 0.41
C THR A 137 8.28 19.17 1.62
N MET A 138 8.93 18.02 1.43
CA MET A 138 9.44 17.20 2.54
C MET A 138 10.47 17.95 3.37
N ASN A 139 11.43 18.61 2.75
CA ASN A 139 12.43 19.43 3.45
C ASN A 139 11.76 20.55 4.27
N THR A 140 10.76 21.23 3.71
CA THR A 140 10.03 22.29 4.43
C THR A 140 9.27 21.74 5.65
N ILE A 141 8.68 20.54 5.55
CA ILE A 141 8.03 19.88 6.69
C ILE A 141 9.05 19.62 7.80
N GLN A 142 10.22 19.11 7.45
CA GLN A 142 11.27 18.83 8.43
C GLN A 142 11.86 20.12 9.03
N GLU A 143 11.99 21.21 8.28
CA GLU A 143 12.38 22.52 8.82
C GLU A 143 11.37 23.04 9.87
N TYR A 144 10.08 22.87 9.61
CA TYR A 144 9.05 23.22 10.58
C TYR A 144 9.12 22.33 11.82
N ALA A 145 9.32 21.03 11.66
CA ALA A 145 9.45 20.07 12.76
C ALA A 145 10.71 20.35 13.62
N GLU A 146 11.84 20.61 12.98
CA GLU A 146 13.10 20.95 13.67
C GLU A 146 12.95 22.21 14.52
N SER A 147 12.13 23.18 14.10
CA SER A 147 11.87 24.40 14.86
C SER A 147 11.03 24.19 16.12
N SER A 148 10.45 23.00 16.33
CA SER A 148 9.67 22.67 17.52
C SER A 148 10.55 22.58 18.80
N ARG A 149 9.90 22.51 19.97
CA ARG A 149 10.58 22.50 21.27
C ARG A 149 11.62 21.38 21.41
N LEU A 150 11.29 20.18 20.97
CA LEU A 150 12.16 18.98 21.08
C LEU A 150 12.80 18.57 19.75
N GLY A 151 12.53 19.31 18.66
CA GLY A 151 13.11 19.04 17.34
C GLY A 151 12.75 17.67 16.76
N VAL A 152 11.56 17.12 17.09
CA VAL A 152 11.15 15.78 16.64
C VAL A 152 10.76 15.79 15.17
N PRO A 153 11.42 15.02 14.29
CA PRO A 153 11.09 14.98 12.88
C PRO A 153 9.71 14.35 12.64
N VAL A 154 9.03 14.79 11.56
CA VAL A 154 7.75 14.21 11.15
C VAL A 154 7.99 12.98 10.29
N LEU A 155 7.37 11.85 10.62
CA LEU A 155 7.35 10.66 9.79
C LEU A 155 6.32 10.85 8.67
N VAL A 156 6.80 11.23 7.47
CA VAL A 156 5.92 11.44 6.32
C VAL A 156 5.65 10.11 5.63
N SER A 157 4.37 9.84 5.40
CA SER A 157 3.88 8.65 4.69
C SER A 157 3.23 9.00 3.35
N MET A 158 3.12 7.98 2.49
CA MET A 158 2.38 8.05 1.23
C MET A 158 1.62 6.73 1.00
N ASP A 159 0.43 6.80 0.38
CA ASP A 159 -0.32 5.63 -0.10
C ASP A 159 0.29 5.08 -1.40
N SER A 160 1.52 4.67 -1.32
CA SER A 160 2.29 4.17 -2.46
C SER A 160 2.09 2.67 -2.60
N VAL A 161 0.92 2.24 -3.04
CA VAL A 161 0.57 0.82 -3.17
C VAL A 161 1.37 0.16 -4.29
N HIS A 162 1.72 0.92 -5.34
CA HIS A 162 2.44 0.42 -6.51
C HIS A 162 3.52 1.41 -7.00
N GLY A 163 4.62 1.51 -6.27
CA GLY A 163 5.71 2.46 -6.50
C GLY A 163 5.47 3.81 -5.83
N LEU A 164 6.21 4.86 -6.20
CA LEU A 164 6.01 6.22 -5.69
C LEU A 164 4.87 6.92 -6.48
N SER A 165 3.69 6.32 -6.47
CA SER A 165 2.58 6.56 -7.42
C SER A 165 1.91 7.93 -7.31
N TYR A 166 2.13 8.67 -6.22
CA TYR A 166 1.59 10.02 -6.02
C TYR A 166 2.57 11.16 -6.35
N VAL A 167 3.71 10.83 -6.98
CA VAL A 167 4.69 11.83 -7.45
C VAL A 167 4.83 11.73 -8.96
N SER A 168 4.47 12.80 -9.68
CA SER A 168 4.63 12.84 -11.13
C SER A 168 6.10 12.71 -11.53
N GLY A 169 6.39 11.83 -12.49
CA GLY A 169 7.73 11.49 -12.96
C GLY A 169 8.42 10.34 -12.20
N ALA A 170 7.80 9.80 -11.15
CA ALA A 170 8.32 8.65 -10.42
C ALA A 170 8.02 7.31 -11.15
N THR A 171 8.57 6.23 -10.62
CA THR A 171 8.30 4.87 -11.13
C THR A 171 6.96 4.37 -10.60
N VAL A 172 5.96 4.29 -11.50
CA VAL A 172 4.63 3.74 -11.21
C VAL A 172 4.57 2.32 -11.76
N THR A 173 4.59 1.35 -10.85
CA THR A 173 4.68 -0.09 -11.19
C THR A 173 3.31 -0.68 -11.53
N PRO A 174 3.27 -1.90 -12.11
CA PRO A 174 2.03 -2.67 -12.11
C PRO A 174 1.47 -2.82 -10.71
N HIS A 175 0.13 -2.93 -10.58
CA HIS A 175 -0.51 -3.31 -9.32
C HIS A 175 -0.12 -4.72 -8.88
N ASN A 176 -0.27 -5.03 -7.59
CA ASN A 176 0.16 -6.31 -7.03
C ASN A 176 -0.51 -7.52 -7.70
N LEU A 177 -1.77 -7.42 -8.14
CA LEU A 177 -2.43 -8.50 -8.90
C LEU A 177 -1.70 -8.81 -10.21
N ALA A 178 -1.25 -7.77 -10.94
CA ALA A 178 -0.43 -7.93 -12.13
C ALA A 178 0.95 -8.48 -11.80
N LEU A 179 1.58 -8.03 -10.71
CA LEU A 179 2.85 -8.57 -10.23
C LEU A 179 2.73 -10.03 -9.79
N ALA A 180 1.61 -10.43 -9.21
CA ALA A 180 1.32 -11.82 -8.86
C ALA A 180 1.28 -12.73 -10.09
N ALA A 181 0.81 -12.22 -11.24
CA ALA A 181 0.81 -12.96 -12.49
C ALA A 181 2.23 -13.29 -13.00
N THR A 182 3.25 -12.51 -12.63
CA THR A 182 4.66 -12.78 -13.00
C THR A 182 5.23 -13.99 -12.27
N ARG A 183 4.79 -14.25 -11.04
CA ARG A 183 5.35 -15.28 -10.13
C ARG A 183 6.85 -15.11 -9.87
N ASP A 184 7.39 -13.93 -10.10
CA ASP A 184 8.79 -13.58 -9.93
C ASP A 184 9.00 -12.75 -8.64
N GLU A 185 9.34 -13.44 -7.53
CA GLU A 185 9.68 -12.82 -6.24
C GLU A 185 10.88 -11.87 -6.38
N ALA A 186 11.88 -12.22 -7.20
CA ALA A 186 13.08 -11.41 -7.35
C ALA A 186 12.75 -10.08 -8.04
N LEU A 187 11.85 -10.10 -9.04
CA LEU A 187 11.36 -8.90 -9.70
C LEU A 187 10.53 -8.02 -8.75
N VAL A 188 9.63 -8.63 -7.95
CA VAL A 188 8.83 -7.91 -6.93
C VAL A 188 9.75 -7.28 -5.89
N THR A 189 10.76 -8.00 -5.41
CA THR A 189 11.78 -7.47 -4.50
C THR A 189 12.48 -6.26 -5.11
N LYS A 190 12.92 -6.37 -6.37
CA LYS A 190 13.63 -5.29 -7.07
C LYS A 190 12.76 -4.04 -7.25
N LEU A 191 11.48 -4.20 -7.56
CA LEU A 191 10.54 -3.07 -7.66
C LEU A 191 10.29 -2.41 -6.30
N ALA A 192 10.19 -3.19 -5.22
CA ALA A 192 10.06 -2.67 -3.88
C ALA A 192 11.32 -1.94 -3.40
N GLU A 193 12.53 -2.42 -3.77
CA GLU A 193 13.79 -1.68 -3.55
C GLU A 193 13.80 -0.34 -4.29
N ILE A 194 13.38 -0.31 -5.56
CA ILE A 194 13.26 0.93 -6.35
C ILE A 194 12.28 1.88 -5.67
N ALA A 195 11.11 1.39 -5.26
CA ALA A 195 10.11 2.19 -4.56
C ALA A 195 10.68 2.78 -3.26
N ARG A 196 11.36 1.96 -2.42
CA ARG A 196 12.06 2.44 -1.21
C ARG A 196 13.05 3.56 -1.54
N ASP A 197 13.92 3.33 -2.50
CA ASP A 197 14.99 4.28 -2.82
C ASP A 197 14.43 5.58 -3.40
N GLU A 198 13.36 5.54 -4.18
CA GLU A 198 12.65 6.73 -4.67
C GLU A 198 11.94 7.49 -3.53
N HIS A 199 11.31 6.77 -2.57
CA HIS A 199 10.74 7.39 -1.36
C HIS A 199 11.81 8.11 -0.55
N LEU A 200 12.93 7.44 -0.28
CA LEU A 200 14.07 8.04 0.44
C LEU A 200 14.62 9.27 -0.28
N ALA A 201 14.74 9.21 -1.60
CA ALA A 201 15.25 10.30 -2.42
C ALA A 201 14.39 11.57 -2.29
N VAL A 202 13.07 11.44 -2.18
CA VAL A 202 12.18 12.60 -1.97
C VAL A 202 11.89 12.92 -0.50
N GLY A 203 12.45 12.16 0.46
CA GLY A 203 12.29 12.41 1.90
C GLY A 203 11.04 11.78 2.53
N VAL A 204 10.31 10.91 1.82
CA VAL A 204 9.23 10.08 2.40
C VAL A 204 9.85 8.91 3.15
N ARG A 205 9.36 8.61 4.36
CA ARG A 205 9.95 7.60 5.25
C ARG A 205 9.01 6.47 5.64
N MET A 206 7.78 6.46 5.12
CA MET A 206 6.79 5.42 5.37
C MET A 206 5.93 5.21 4.13
N THR A 207 5.64 3.95 3.79
CA THR A 207 4.61 3.59 2.82
C THR A 207 3.45 2.89 3.53
N LEU A 208 2.19 3.16 3.11
CA LEU A 208 1.02 2.45 3.61
C LEU A 208 0.80 1.17 2.77
N SER A 209 1.81 0.31 2.76
CA SER A 209 1.99 -0.88 1.94
C SER A 209 2.97 -1.83 2.66
N PRO A 210 2.98 -3.15 2.38
CA PRO A 210 2.20 -3.88 1.38
C PRO A 210 0.78 -4.23 1.83
N GLU A 211 -0.06 -4.59 0.84
CA GLU A 211 -1.34 -5.21 1.08
C GLU A 211 -1.19 -6.72 1.18
N ALA A 212 -1.59 -7.27 2.32
CA ALA A 212 -1.42 -8.67 2.68
C ALA A 212 -2.72 -9.47 2.60
N ASP A 213 -3.77 -8.85 2.12
CA ASP A 213 -5.07 -9.48 2.01
C ASP A 213 -5.05 -10.59 0.95
N ILE A 214 -5.70 -11.72 1.25
CA ILE A 214 -5.88 -12.84 0.33
C ILE A 214 -7.23 -12.66 -0.36
N ALA A 215 -7.22 -12.49 -1.69
CA ALA A 215 -8.40 -12.17 -2.48
C ALA A 215 -9.33 -13.39 -2.66
N SER A 216 -9.94 -13.86 -1.58
CA SER A 216 -10.88 -15.00 -1.60
C SER A 216 -12.26 -14.62 -2.14
N GLU A 217 -12.65 -13.33 -2.07
CA GLU A 217 -13.90 -12.81 -2.63
C GLU A 217 -13.61 -11.98 -3.91
N PRO A 218 -13.88 -12.53 -5.10
CA PRO A 218 -13.48 -11.91 -6.37
C PRO A 218 -14.26 -10.63 -6.73
N ARG A 219 -15.39 -10.35 -6.08
CA ARG A 219 -16.18 -9.13 -6.30
C ARG A 219 -15.60 -7.92 -5.58
N TRP A 220 -14.74 -8.13 -4.58
CA TRP A 220 -14.16 -7.05 -3.80
C TRP A 220 -13.36 -6.08 -4.69
N GLY A 221 -13.58 -4.77 -4.50
CA GLY A 221 -12.95 -3.74 -5.33
C GLY A 221 -11.43 -3.71 -5.23
N ARG A 222 -10.88 -4.05 -4.05
CA ARG A 222 -9.45 -3.94 -3.77
C ARG A 222 -8.62 -5.18 -4.13
N VAL A 223 -9.20 -6.16 -4.83
CA VAL A 223 -8.48 -7.33 -5.37
C VAL A 223 -7.20 -6.93 -6.12
N MET A 224 -7.22 -5.83 -6.86
CA MET A 224 -6.07 -5.32 -7.61
C MET A 224 -4.84 -5.03 -6.75
N GLU A 225 -5.03 -4.66 -5.49
CA GLU A 225 -3.95 -4.33 -4.55
C GLU A 225 -3.29 -5.59 -3.97
N THR A 226 -3.96 -6.74 -4.06
CA THR A 226 -3.52 -8.02 -3.48
C THR A 226 -2.63 -8.81 -4.46
N PHE A 227 -1.91 -9.79 -3.93
CA PHE A 227 -1.22 -10.79 -4.77
C PHE A 227 -2.11 -11.98 -5.15
N GLY A 228 -3.44 -11.78 -5.21
CA GLY A 228 -4.42 -12.79 -5.61
C GLY A 228 -4.90 -13.66 -4.47
N GLU A 229 -5.40 -14.86 -4.80
CA GLU A 229 -6.08 -15.74 -3.84
C GLU A 229 -5.20 -16.83 -3.21
N ASP A 230 -3.97 -17.06 -3.73
CA ASP A 230 -3.08 -18.09 -3.19
C ASP A 230 -2.37 -17.61 -1.91
N PRO A 231 -2.66 -18.21 -0.74
CA PRO A 231 -2.04 -17.79 0.53
C PRO A 231 -0.51 -17.90 0.55
N ASP A 232 0.06 -18.87 -0.19
CA ASP A 232 1.51 -19.07 -0.27
C ASP A 232 2.17 -17.99 -1.11
N LEU A 233 1.59 -17.69 -2.27
CA LEU A 233 2.06 -16.62 -3.15
C LEU A 233 1.96 -15.24 -2.47
N VAL A 234 0.80 -14.92 -1.87
CA VAL A 234 0.61 -13.68 -1.11
C VAL A 234 1.67 -13.55 -0.01
N THR A 235 1.87 -14.61 0.78
CA THR A 235 2.85 -14.62 1.87
C THR A 235 4.26 -14.37 1.36
N GLN A 236 4.65 -15.03 0.28
CA GLN A 236 5.97 -14.90 -0.35
C GLN A 236 6.21 -13.46 -0.84
N MET A 237 5.29 -12.92 -1.63
CA MET A 237 5.45 -11.61 -2.26
C MET A 237 5.38 -10.46 -1.25
N VAL A 238 4.46 -10.54 -0.28
CA VAL A 238 4.33 -9.54 0.80
C VAL A 238 5.58 -9.52 1.67
N THR A 239 6.09 -10.70 2.06
CA THR A 239 7.33 -10.77 2.85
C THR A 239 8.51 -10.18 2.09
N ALA A 240 8.61 -10.43 0.78
CA ALA A 240 9.63 -9.85 -0.08
C ALA A 240 9.55 -8.31 -0.10
N GLN A 241 8.33 -7.74 -0.22
CA GLN A 241 8.14 -6.29 -0.17
C GLN A 241 8.51 -5.70 1.19
N VAL A 242 8.11 -6.31 2.31
CA VAL A 242 8.48 -5.84 3.66
C VAL A 242 10.00 -5.79 3.82
N VAL A 243 10.69 -6.88 3.47
CA VAL A 243 12.16 -6.96 3.54
C VAL A 243 12.83 -5.89 2.67
N ALA A 244 12.31 -5.66 1.46
CA ALA A 244 12.85 -4.65 0.54
C ALA A 244 12.63 -3.22 1.07
N PHE A 245 11.42 -2.89 1.54
CA PHE A 245 11.11 -1.56 2.11
C PHE A 245 11.94 -1.28 3.36
N GLN A 246 12.10 -2.27 4.23
CA GLN A 246 12.87 -2.12 5.47
C GLN A 246 14.38 -2.33 5.29
N ASN A 247 14.85 -2.55 4.05
CA ASN A 247 16.27 -2.74 3.72
C ASN A 247 16.92 -3.86 4.53
N GLY A 248 16.20 -4.96 4.76
CA GLY A 248 16.69 -6.12 5.49
C GLY A 248 15.62 -6.85 6.30
N ARG A 249 16.03 -7.91 6.99
CA ARG A 249 15.15 -8.77 7.79
C ARG A 249 15.18 -8.47 9.29
N ASP A 250 16.13 -7.67 9.72
CA ASP A 250 16.40 -7.44 11.16
C ASP A 250 15.71 -6.19 11.72
N GLY A 251 14.72 -5.65 10.98
CA GLY A 251 14.01 -4.41 11.30
C GLY A 251 14.57 -3.19 10.56
N LEU A 252 14.28 -2.00 11.08
CA LEU A 252 14.62 -0.74 10.42
C LEU A 252 16.11 -0.37 10.58
N ASN A 253 16.60 0.38 9.61
CA ASN A 253 17.93 0.99 9.60
C ASN A 253 17.90 2.30 8.80
N THR A 254 19.03 2.99 8.66
CA THR A 254 19.09 4.31 7.99
C THR A 254 18.75 4.28 6.50
N GLY A 255 18.77 3.11 5.86
CA GLY A 255 18.35 2.89 4.47
C GLY A 255 16.92 2.39 4.32
N SER A 256 16.13 2.39 5.39
CA SER A 256 14.76 1.87 5.41
C SER A 256 13.70 2.95 5.19
N ILE A 257 12.53 2.52 4.72
CA ILE A 257 11.25 3.16 4.98
C ILE A 257 10.40 2.22 5.82
N VAL A 258 9.47 2.77 6.62
CA VAL A 258 8.51 1.98 7.37
C VAL A 258 7.54 1.31 6.39
N ALA A 259 7.49 -0.02 6.42
CA ALA A 259 6.40 -0.78 5.79
C ALA A 259 5.20 -0.80 6.74
N CYS A 260 4.03 -0.34 6.28
CA CYS A 260 2.77 -0.44 7.01
C CYS A 260 1.88 -1.48 6.34
N MET A 261 2.00 -2.71 6.81
CA MET A 261 1.29 -3.86 6.24
C MET A 261 -0.21 -3.81 6.56
N LYS A 262 -1.05 -4.06 5.57
CA LYS A 262 -2.51 -3.91 5.65
C LYS A 262 -3.25 -5.00 4.89
N HIS A 263 -4.53 -5.29 5.23
CA HIS A 263 -5.31 -4.75 6.35
C HIS A 263 -5.59 -5.87 7.36
N PHE A 264 -5.06 -5.71 8.56
CA PHE A 264 -5.21 -6.74 9.61
C PHE A 264 -6.68 -6.85 10.09
N PRO A 265 -7.20 -8.05 10.31
CA PRO A 265 -6.56 -9.38 10.31
C PRO A 265 -6.65 -10.16 8.98
N GLY A 266 -6.79 -9.50 7.84
CA GLY A 266 -6.99 -10.07 6.51
C GLY A 266 -8.39 -9.70 5.99
N ALA A 267 -8.45 -8.67 5.15
CA ALA A 267 -9.70 -8.08 4.68
C ALA A 267 -10.26 -8.72 3.39
N GLY A 268 -9.59 -9.71 2.82
CA GLY A 268 -10.02 -10.33 1.55
C GLY A 268 -11.42 -10.91 1.54
N PRO A 269 -11.90 -11.62 2.60
CA PRO A 269 -13.24 -12.19 2.63
C PRO A 269 -14.32 -11.19 3.04
N GLN A 270 -14.50 -10.12 2.25
CA GLN A 270 -15.56 -9.13 2.44
C GLN A 270 -16.93 -9.72 2.11
N MET A 271 -17.90 -9.53 2.99
CA MET A 271 -19.28 -10.01 2.76
C MET A 271 -19.83 -9.49 1.42
N GLU A 272 -20.16 -10.40 0.51
CA GLU A 272 -20.67 -10.09 -0.84
C GLU A 272 -19.73 -9.17 -1.67
N GLY A 273 -18.45 -9.13 -1.36
CA GLY A 273 -17.46 -8.28 -2.03
C GLY A 273 -17.56 -6.79 -1.71
N LYS A 274 -18.51 -6.39 -0.88
CA LYS A 274 -18.73 -4.97 -0.57
C LYS A 274 -17.64 -4.47 0.37
N ASP A 275 -16.91 -3.46 -0.05
CA ASP A 275 -15.82 -2.88 0.74
C ASP A 275 -16.31 -2.38 2.11
N THR A 276 -15.47 -2.55 3.13
CA THR A 276 -15.78 -2.26 4.54
C THR A 276 -16.94 -3.05 5.17
N SER A 277 -17.51 -4.03 4.46
CA SER A 277 -18.49 -4.96 5.04
C SER A 277 -17.85 -5.92 6.04
N PRO A 278 -18.61 -6.68 6.84
CA PRO A 278 -18.01 -7.65 7.76
C PRO A 278 -17.09 -8.66 7.06
N ILE A 279 -15.97 -8.98 7.69
CA ILE A 279 -15.07 -10.08 7.29
C ILE A 279 -15.68 -11.40 7.75
N ILE A 280 -16.05 -12.25 6.79
CA ILE A 280 -16.84 -13.47 7.04
C ILE A 280 -16.02 -14.69 7.43
N SER A 281 -14.70 -14.58 7.62
CA SER A 281 -13.84 -15.71 8.04
C SER A 281 -14.39 -16.42 9.27
N SER A 282 -14.30 -17.75 9.25
CA SER A 282 -14.46 -18.59 10.44
C SER A 282 -13.16 -18.60 11.28
N GLU A 283 -13.17 -19.19 12.49
CA GLU A 283 -11.94 -19.38 13.27
C GLU A 283 -10.90 -20.23 12.51
N GLU A 284 -11.33 -21.17 11.68
CA GLU A 284 -10.46 -22.03 10.88
C GLU A 284 -9.86 -21.27 9.68
N THR A 285 -10.70 -20.58 8.92
CA THR A 285 -10.26 -19.86 7.71
C THR A 285 -9.49 -18.58 8.03
N LEU A 286 -9.72 -17.97 9.19
CA LEU A 286 -8.92 -16.85 9.68
C LEU A 286 -7.42 -17.17 9.71
N GLN A 287 -7.03 -18.41 10.06
CA GLN A 287 -5.62 -18.81 10.08
C GLN A 287 -4.97 -18.76 8.70
N ILE A 288 -5.75 -18.92 7.63
CA ILE A 288 -5.28 -18.77 6.25
C ILE A 288 -4.94 -17.30 6.01
N HIS A 289 -5.84 -16.40 6.37
CA HIS A 289 -5.68 -14.94 6.18
C HIS A 289 -4.62 -14.33 7.09
N LEU A 290 -4.31 -14.92 8.23
CA LEU A 290 -3.22 -14.50 9.13
C LEU A 290 -1.83 -14.95 8.66
N LYS A 291 -1.72 -15.89 7.72
CA LYS A 291 -0.44 -16.46 7.29
C LYS A 291 0.58 -15.41 6.82
N PRO A 292 0.24 -14.42 5.98
CA PRO A 292 1.17 -13.37 5.58
C PRO A 292 1.68 -12.52 6.77
N TYR A 293 0.83 -12.31 7.78
CA TYR A 293 1.20 -11.54 8.97
C TYR A 293 2.20 -12.28 9.85
N TYR A 294 2.03 -13.59 10.07
CA TYR A 294 3.02 -14.38 10.79
C TYR A 294 4.40 -14.34 10.11
N ALA A 295 4.43 -14.45 8.78
CA ALA A 295 5.69 -14.36 8.03
C ALA A 295 6.32 -12.96 8.10
N ALA A 296 5.53 -11.90 8.09
CA ALA A 296 6.02 -10.53 8.23
C ALA A 296 6.57 -10.23 9.63
N LEU A 297 6.01 -10.85 10.68
CA LEU A 297 6.56 -10.76 12.03
C LEU A 297 7.95 -11.41 12.14
N GLU A 298 8.21 -12.49 11.42
CA GLU A 298 9.53 -13.14 11.37
C GLU A 298 10.62 -12.25 10.72
N VAL A 299 10.22 -11.23 9.97
CA VAL A 299 11.11 -10.23 9.36
C VAL A 299 10.98 -8.85 10.01
N ASN A 300 10.42 -8.78 11.21
CA ASN A 300 10.30 -7.58 12.03
C ASN A 300 9.59 -6.42 11.32
N VAL A 301 8.39 -6.67 10.74
CA VAL A 301 7.57 -5.61 10.15
C VAL A 301 7.32 -4.48 11.16
N ALA A 302 7.55 -3.23 10.74
CA ALA A 302 7.56 -2.08 11.65
C ALA A 302 6.17 -1.52 11.96
N SER A 303 5.19 -1.69 11.05
CA SER A 303 3.83 -1.18 11.24
C SER A 303 2.78 -2.12 10.65
N ILE A 304 1.64 -2.22 11.31
CA ILE A 304 0.46 -2.98 10.84
C ILE A 304 -0.77 -2.08 10.97
N MET A 305 -1.63 -2.12 9.92
CA MET A 305 -2.85 -1.33 9.84
C MET A 305 -4.09 -2.24 9.93
N PRO A 306 -4.94 -2.08 10.98
CA PRO A 306 -6.23 -2.75 11.05
C PRO A 306 -7.25 -2.13 10.09
N TYR A 307 -8.23 -2.94 9.66
CA TYR A 307 -9.25 -2.52 8.70
C TYR A 307 -10.52 -1.98 9.37
N TYR A 308 -11.36 -1.34 8.57
CA TYR A 308 -12.67 -0.79 8.99
C TYR A 308 -13.68 -1.88 9.36
N SER A 309 -13.58 -3.05 8.73
CA SER A 309 -14.56 -4.12 8.80
C SER A 309 -14.63 -4.78 10.18
N VAL A 310 -15.79 -5.33 10.51
CA VAL A 310 -16.01 -6.17 11.69
C VAL A 310 -15.45 -7.57 11.41
N PRO A 311 -14.41 -8.05 12.12
CA PRO A 311 -13.83 -9.38 11.91
C PRO A 311 -14.62 -10.44 12.68
N LEU A 312 -15.65 -11.01 12.07
CA LEU A 312 -16.66 -11.87 12.73
C LEU A 312 -16.08 -13.07 13.49
N ALA A 313 -14.91 -13.58 13.11
CA ALA A 313 -14.22 -14.64 13.83
C ALA A 313 -13.61 -14.21 15.17
N LEU A 314 -13.38 -12.90 15.39
CA LEU A 314 -12.70 -12.34 16.55
C LEU A 314 -13.60 -11.45 17.40
N ASP A 315 -14.41 -10.64 16.73
CA ASP A 315 -15.29 -9.66 17.33
C ASP A 315 -16.55 -9.57 16.47
N MET A 316 -17.71 -9.61 17.06
CA MET A 316 -18.99 -9.59 16.35
C MET A 316 -19.65 -8.20 16.34
N GLU A 317 -19.03 -7.23 16.99
CA GLU A 317 -19.65 -5.92 17.22
C GLU A 317 -18.79 -4.77 16.69
N ASN A 318 -17.47 -4.85 16.89
CA ASN A 318 -16.58 -3.72 16.61
C ASN A 318 -15.73 -3.94 15.36
N SER A 319 -15.37 -2.84 14.70
CA SER A 319 -14.38 -2.87 13.61
C SER A 319 -13.04 -3.42 14.10
N ALA A 320 -12.19 -3.91 13.21
CA ALA A 320 -10.85 -4.34 13.59
C ALA A 320 -10.06 -3.20 14.27
N ILE A 321 -10.31 -1.94 13.89
CA ILE A 321 -9.70 -0.74 14.53
C ILE A 321 -10.12 -0.62 16.00
N GLY A 322 -11.40 -0.86 16.33
CA GLY A 322 -11.94 -0.72 17.68
C GLY A 322 -11.86 -2.00 18.53
N SER A 323 -11.52 -3.12 17.93
CA SER A 323 -11.56 -4.43 18.58
C SER A 323 -10.34 -4.71 19.46
N LYS A 324 -10.55 -4.82 20.76
CA LYS A 324 -9.53 -5.29 21.70
C LYS A 324 -9.10 -6.74 21.38
N ALA A 325 -10.05 -7.60 21.04
CA ALA A 325 -9.76 -9.00 20.71
C ALA A 325 -8.81 -9.10 19.51
N THR A 326 -9.00 -8.24 18.49
CA THR A 326 -8.15 -8.21 17.30
C THR A 326 -6.77 -7.63 17.60
N LEU A 327 -6.70 -6.46 18.23
CA LEU A 327 -5.44 -5.71 18.31
C LEU A 327 -4.62 -6.01 19.57
N GLN A 328 -5.25 -6.27 20.70
CA GLN A 328 -4.51 -6.57 21.92
C GLN A 328 -4.38 -8.08 22.13
N ASP A 329 -5.50 -8.81 22.15
CA ASP A 329 -5.46 -10.22 22.52
C ASP A 329 -4.78 -11.07 21.41
N LEU A 330 -5.11 -10.84 20.11
CA LEU A 330 -4.48 -11.56 19.00
C LEU A 330 -3.15 -10.94 18.59
N LEU A 331 -3.13 -9.66 18.11
CA LEU A 331 -1.93 -9.09 17.48
C LEU A 331 -0.80 -8.86 18.48
N ARG A 332 -1.09 -8.23 19.65
CA ARG A 332 -0.06 -7.94 20.66
C ARG A 332 0.33 -9.14 21.49
N ASP A 333 -0.66 -9.83 22.12
CA ASP A 333 -0.39 -10.82 23.14
C ASP A 333 -0.10 -12.22 22.54
N GLU A 334 -0.87 -12.66 21.54
CA GLU A 334 -0.69 -13.98 20.94
C GLU A 334 0.42 -13.97 19.86
N MET A 335 0.35 -13.05 18.91
CA MET A 335 1.31 -12.96 17.81
C MET A 335 2.61 -12.23 18.18
N GLY A 336 2.62 -11.46 19.30
CA GLY A 336 3.82 -10.81 19.82
C GLY A 336 4.27 -9.58 19.06
N PHE A 337 3.39 -8.90 18.32
CA PHE A 337 3.75 -7.70 17.56
C PHE A 337 4.12 -6.52 18.47
N THR A 338 5.28 -5.93 18.25
CA THR A 338 5.81 -4.81 19.06
C THR A 338 5.89 -3.48 18.31
N GLY A 339 5.65 -3.47 17.00
CA GLY A 339 5.68 -2.28 16.14
C GLY A 339 4.47 -1.34 16.29
N ILE A 340 4.30 -0.44 15.35
CA ILE A 340 3.22 0.57 15.35
C ILE A 340 1.92 -0.05 14.85
N ILE A 341 0.85 0.05 15.65
CA ILE A 341 -0.52 -0.16 15.18
C ILE A 341 -1.01 1.18 14.65
N GLN A 342 -1.03 1.31 13.31
CA GLN A 342 -1.50 2.49 12.60
C GLN A 342 -2.94 2.27 12.17
N THR A 343 -3.90 3.08 12.61
CA THR A 343 -5.28 2.96 12.12
C THR A 343 -5.36 3.28 10.63
N ASP A 344 -6.31 2.68 9.95
CA ASP A 344 -6.79 3.25 8.70
C ASP A 344 -7.50 4.61 8.97
N TRP A 345 -7.90 5.33 7.92
CA TRP A 345 -8.33 6.73 8.02
C TRP A 345 -9.76 6.87 8.54
N GLY A 346 -9.94 7.60 9.66
CA GLY A 346 -11.24 7.84 10.28
C GLY A 346 -11.60 6.81 11.35
N MET A 347 -10.74 6.62 12.35
CA MET A 347 -10.93 5.72 13.49
C MET A 347 -12.29 5.92 14.18
N ILE A 348 -12.67 7.18 14.43
CA ILE A 348 -13.93 7.52 15.12
C ILE A 348 -15.10 7.00 14.31
N TRP A 349 -15.14 7.33 13.02
CA TRP A 349 -16.19 6.87 12.11
C TRP A 349 -16.27 5.35 12.02
N ALA A 350 -15.13 4.67 11.88
CA ALA A 350 -15.10 3.21 11.72
C ALA A 350 -15.66 2.47 12.94
N ILE A 351 -15.39 2.96 14.15
CA ILE A 351 -15.91 2.40 15.39
C ILE A 351 -17.41 2.66 15.51
N GLN A 352 -17.84 3.90 15.24
CA GLN A 352 -19.25 4.29 15.28
C GLN A 352 -20.10 3.51 14.28
N GLU A 353 -19.62 3.37 13.03
CA GLU A 353 -20.32 2.65 11.97
C GLU A 353 -20.45 1.16 12.29
N ALA A 354 -19.38 0.53 12.77
CA ALA A 354 -19.39 -0.88 13.14
C ALA A 354 -20.38 -1.14 14.29
N LEU A 355 -20.24 -0.46 15.43
CA LEU A 355 -21.11 -0.64 16.58
C LEU A 355 -22.56 -0.27 16.24
N GLY A 356 -22.79 0.84 15.54
CA GLY A 356 -24.13 1.24 15.11
C GLY A 356 -24.81 0.21 14.22
N THR A 357 -24.08 -0.38 13.28
CA THR A 357 -24.59 -1.40 12.36
C THR A 357 -24.86 -2.73 13.06
N MET A 358 -23.93 -3.18 13.92
CA MET A 358 -24.00 -4.50 14.52
C MET A 358 -24.90 -4.56 15.76
N THR A 359 -24.95 -3.50 16.56
CA THR A 359 -25.73 -3.46 17.81
C THR A 359 -27.00 -2.61 17.73
N GLY A 360 -27.07 -1.67 16.79
CA GLY A 360 -28.13 -0.68 16.68
C GLY A 360 -28.00 0.47 17.71
N GLU A 361 -26.87 0.60 18.40
CA GLU A 361 -26.60 1.63 19.38
C GLU A 361 -25.87 2.83 18.74
N GLU A 362 -26.27 4.04 19.09
CA GLU A 362 -25.55 5.25 18.68
C GLU A 362 -24.36 5.49 19.60
N VAL A 363 -23.14 5.54 19.02
CA VAL A 363 -21.87 5.72 19.73
C VAL A 363 -21.37 7.16 19.54
N SER A 364 -21.06 7.83 20.64
CA SER A 364 -20.54 9.20 20.63
C SER A 364 -19.06 9.25 20.18
N ASP A 365 -18.58 10.42 19.73
CA ASP A 365 -17.16 10.65 19.42
C ASP A 365 -16.28 10.33 20.63
N GLU A 366 -16.68 10.74 21.83
CA GLU A 366 -15.95 10.45 23.07
C GLU A 366 -15.79 8.94 23.29
N GLU A 367 -16.87 8.19 23.15
CA GLU A 367 -16.85 6.73 23.34
C GLU A 367 -15.98 6.04 22.30
N ALA A 368 -16.10 6.44 21.03
CA ALA A 368 -15.26 5.90 19.95
C ALA A 368 -13.76 6.20 20.18
N ILE A 369 -13.42 7.43 20.61
CA ILE A 369 -12.05 7.80 20.96
C ILE A 369 -11.53 6.92 22.11
N LEU A 370 -12.33 6.76 23.17
CA LEU A 370 -11.95 5.94 24.32
C LEU A 370 -11.78 4.47 23.95
N ILE A 371 -12.63 3.91 23.09
CA ILE A 371 -12.48 2.54 22.56
C ILE A 371 -11.15 2.42 21.82
N GLY A 372 -10.88 3.26 20.82
CA GLY A 372 -9.67 3.20 20.02
C GLY A 372 -8.39 3.38 20.86
N VAL A 373 -8.37 4.34 21.78
CA VAL A 373 -7.17 4.67 22.56
C VAL A 373 -6.97 3.76 23.76
N THR A 374 -8.03 3.39 24.49
CA THR A 374 -7.89 2.68 25.79
C THR A 374 -8.12 1.18 25.70
N GLN A 375 -8.97 0.72 24.78
CA GLN A 375 -9.28 -0.71 24.61
C GLN A 375 -8.42 -1.34 23.51
N SER A 376 -8.49 -0.83 22.28
CA SER A 376 -7.68 -1.32 21.16
C SER A 376 -6.25 -0.83 21.20
N ARG A 377 -5.96 0.28 21.90
CA ARG A 377 -4.61 0.84 22.12
C ARG A 377 -3.84 1.03 20.83
N VAL A 378 -4.46 1.72 19.88
CA VAL A 378 -3.80 2.13 18.63
C VAL A 378 -2.66 3.11 18.91
N ASP A 379 -1.60 3.07 18.11
CA ASP A 379 -0.47 3.98 18.27
C ASP A 379 -0.57 5.19 17.35
N GLY A 380 -0.80 4.98 16.06
CA GLY A 380 -1.01 6.03 15.07
C GLY A 380 -2.47 6.18 14.71
N ILE A 381 -2.97 7.41 14.66
CA ILE A 381 -4.38 7.74 14.40
C ILE A 381 -4.48 8.48 13.08
N GLY A 382 -4.94 7.78 12.03
CA GLY A 382 -5.03 8.26 10.66
C GLY A 382 -6.29 9.09 10.38
N GLY A 383 -6.12 10.21 9.65
CA GLY A 383 -7.20 10.96 9.03
C GLY A 383 -8.07 11.81 9.94
N GLU A 384 -7.80 11.84 11.23
CA GLU A 384 -8.60 12.60 12.18
C GLU A 384 -8.24 14.10 12.17
N SER A 385 -9.16 14.91 12.66
CA SER A 385 -8.94 16.33 12.86
C SER A 385 -7.89 16.57 13.95
N ILE A 386 -7.02 17.56 13.75
CA ILE A 386 -6.02 17.99 14.75
C ILE A 386 -6.65 18.37 16.11
N ARG A 387 -7.95 18.68 16.13
CA ARG A 387 -8.72 18.91 17.36
C ARG A 387 -8.75 17.69 18.29
N LEU A 388 -8.48 16.50 17.75
CA LEU A 388 -8.38 15.29 18.56
C LEU A 388 -7.31 15.42 19.67
N ILE A 389 -6.26 16.22 19.45
CA ILE A 389 -5.24 16.49 20.46
C ILE A 389 -5.87 17.14 21.69
N ASP A 390 -6.75 18.14 21.50
CA ASP A 390 -7.39 18.84 22.61
C ASP A 390 -8.33 17.92 23.39
N LEU A 391 -9.11 17.09 22.68
CA LEU A 391 -10.04 16.13 23.30
C LEU A 391 -9.30 15.06 24.11
N MET A 392 -8.25 14.47 23.54
CA MET A 392 -7.49 13.44 24.25
C MET A 392 -6.73 14.00 25.45
N GLU A 393 -6.24 15.25 25.38
CA GLU A 393 -5.62 15.94 26.53
C GLU A 393 -6.65 16.16 27.64
N GLU A 394 -7.88 16.65 27.32
CA GLU A 394 -8.97 16.78 28.26
C GLU A 394 -9.33 15.44 28.91
N TYR A 395 -9.50 14.37 28.13
CA TYR A 395 -9.83 13.04 28.66
C TYR A 395 -8.71 12.45 29.52
N THR A 396 -7.46 12.81 29.26
CA THR A 396 -6.33 12.42 30.12
C THR A 396 -6.37 13.17 31.45
N GLN A 397 -6.67 14.49 31.44
CA GLN A 397 -6.82 15.27 32.65
C GLN A 397 -8.02 14.81 33.50
N GLU A 398 -9.08 14.33 32.87
CA GLU A 398 -10.24 13.73 33.53
C GLU A 398 -9.98 12.29 34.04
N GLY A 399 -8.84 11.70 33.74
CA GLY A 399 -8.48 10.32 34.11
C GLY A 399 -9.19 9.24 33.31
N LYS A 400 -9.80 9.59 32.16
CA LYS A 400 -10.42 8.65 31.22
C LYS A 400 -9.37 7.93 30.35
N ILE A 401 -8.26 8.59 30.03
CA ILE A 401 -7.11 8.03 29.33
C ILE A 401 -5.92 7.98 30.30
N ASP A 402 -5.32 6.81 30.47
CA ASP A 402 -4.08 6.66 31.24
C ASP A 402 -2.90 7.17 30.41
N GLU A 403 -2.12 8.10 30.95
CA GLU A 403 -0.93 8.64 30.30
C GLU A 403 0.10 7.56 29.91
N ALA A 404 0.12 6.43 30.62
CA ALA A 404 1.00 5.31 30.28
C ALA A 404 0.70 4.73 28.87
N ILE A 405 -0.56 4.78 28.41
CA ILE A 405 -0.95 4.36 27.06
C ILE A 405 -0.34 5.32 26.03
N LEU A 406 -0.46 6.62 26.25
CA LEU A 406 0.07 7.66 25.38
C LEU A 406 1.61 7.58 25.33
N THR A 407 2.24 7.35 26.48
CA THR A 407 3.70 7.15 26.57
C THR A 407 4.16 5.96 25.73
N ALA A 408 3.47 4.82 25.83
CA ALA A 408 3.82 3.63 25.08
C ALA A 408 3.65 3.84 23.56
N ALA A 409 2.57 4.49 23.13
CA ALA A 409 2.33 4.80 21.72
C ALA A 409 3.40 5.76 21.16
N ALA A 410 3.63 6.88 21.84
CA ALA A 410 4.66 7.85 21.45
C ALA A 410 6.06 7.22 21.37
N THR A 411 6.40 6.33 22.32
CA THR A 411 7.71 5.65 22.34
C THR A 411 7.89 4.78 21.09
N ARG A 412 6.88 4.01 20.67
CA ARG A 412 6.97 3.20 19.43
C ARG A 412 7.17 4.08 18.20
N ILE A 413 6.44 5.20 18.12
CA ILE A 413 6.52 6.11 16.96
C ILE A 413 7.87 6.82 16.89
N VAL A 414 8.41 7.34 18.00
CA VAL A 414 9.71 8.02 17.96
C VAL A 414 10.87 7.03 17.81
N LYS A 415 10.73 5.81 18.31
CA LYS A 415 11.75 4.76 18.17
C LYS A 415 12.06 4.47 16.70
N VAL A 416 11.06 4.29 15.84
CA VAL A 416 11.30 4.04 14.40
C VAL A 416 12.01 5.21 13.72
N LYS A 417 11.80 6.44 14.18
CA LYS A 417 12.50 7.63 13.67
C LYS A 417 13.99 7.61 14.05
N PHE A 418 14.32 7.14 15.27
CA PHE A 418 15.72 6.94 15.70
C PHE A 418 16.38 5.82 14.91
N GLU A 419 15.72 4.68 14.73
CA GLU A 419 16.24 3.55 13.95
C GLU A 419 16.59 3.95 12.50
N MET A 420 15.80 4.85 11.90
CA MET A 420 16.03 5.37 10.55
C MET A 420 16.99 6.57 10.49
N GLY A 421 17.56 7.01 11.61
CA GLY A 421 18.51 8.15 11.64
C GLY A 421 17.89 9.51 11.30
N MET A 422 16.58 9.66 11.49
CA MET A 422 15.87 10.89 11.12
C MET A 422 16.22 12.07 12.03
N PHE A 423 16.68 11.84 13.26
CA PHE A 423 17.12 12.90 14.18
C PHE A 423 18.48 13.48 13.79
N GLU A 424 19.32 12.71 13.13
CA GLU A 424 20.62 13.14 12.62
C GLU A 424 20.50 13.86 11.28
N ASN A 425 19.69 13.29 10.37
CA ASN A 425 19.47 13.86 9.03
C ASN A 425 18.06 13.53 8.50
N PRO A 426 17.06 14.40 8.73
CA PRO A 426 15.71 14.21 8.22
C PRO A 426 15.53 14.69 6.77
N TYR A 427 16.50 15.40 6.20
CA TYR A 427 16.40 16.09 4.91
C TYR A 427 16.84 15.21 3.74
N CYS A 428 16.35 15.54 2.55
CA CYS A 428 16.76 14.94 1.29
C CYS A 428 17.45 15.97 0.38
N ASP A 429 18.27 15.46 -0.54
CA ASP A 429 18.93 16.27 -1.58
C ASP A 429 18.02 16.38 -2.80
N VAL A 430 17.53 17.59 -3.07
CA VAL A 430 16.57 17.88 -4.16
C VAL A 430 17.19 17.57 -5.54
N ASP A 431 18.44 17.93 -5.78
CA ASP A 431 19.12 17.69 -7.06
C ASP A 431 19.32 16.19 -7.30
N TYR A 432 19.70 15.47 -6.26
CA TYR A 432 19.77 14.00 -6.30
C TYR A 432 18.39 13.40 -6.60
N ALA A 433 17.35 13.81 -5.90
CA ALA A 433 15.99 13.31 -6.13
C ALA A 433 15.56 13.48 -7.59
N VAL A 434 15.74 14.68 -8.15
CA VAL A 434 15.39 14.98 -9.55
C VAL A 434 16.17 14.12 -10.56
N SER A 435 17.41 13.77 -10.25
CA SER A 435 18.24 12.93 -11.13
C SER A 435 17.98 11.43 -10.98
N PHE A 436 17.50 10.98 -9.81
CA PHE A 436 17.38 9.57 -9.46
C PHE A 436 15.98 9.02 -9.67
N VAL A 437 14.94 9.75 -9.23
CA VAL A 437 13.55 9.28 -9.27
C VAL A 437 13.09 9.14 -10.72
N GLY A 438 12.51 8.00 -11.06
CA GLY A 438 12.00 7.70 -12.40
C GLY A 438 13.09 7.58 -13.47
N ASN A 439 14.35 7.35 -13.09
CA ASN A 439 15.46 7.23 -14.04
C ASN A 439 15.29 6.05 -15.02
N GLU A 440 16.08 6.06 -16.09
CA GLU A 440 15.97 5.06 -17.18
C GLU A 440 16.14 3.61 -16.70
N GLU A 441 17.00 3.35 -15.72
CA GLU A 441 17.23 2.00 -15.21
C GLU A 441 16.02 1.48 -14.41
N ASN A 442 15.43 2.35 -13.56
CA ASN A 442 14.21 2.03 -12.83
C ASN A 442 13.05 1.76 -13.81
N GLN A 443 12.94 2.58 -14.88
CA GLN A 443 11.91 2.40 -15.90
C GLN A 443 12.09 1.14 -16.74
N LYS A 444 13.32 0.64 -16.93
CA LYS A 444 13.58 -0.66 -17.60
C LYS A 444 13.05 -1.82 -16.77
N VAL A 445 13.28 -1.82 -15.46
CA VAL A 445 12.75 -2.85 -14.55
C VAL A 445 11.22 -2.79 -14.51
N ASN A 446 10.65 -1.59 -14.49
CA ASN A 446 9.21 -1.38 -14.54
C ASN A 446 8.59 -1.96 -15.83
N LEU A 447 9.21 -1.70 -16.98
CA LEU A 447 8.76 -2.27 -18.27
C LEU A 447 8.87 -3.81 -18.27
N GLN A 448 9.93 -4.38 -17.70
CA GLN A 448 10.06 -5.83 -17.56
C GLN A 448 8.88 -6.40 -16.76
N ALA A 449 8.52 -5.79 -15.63
CA ALA A 449 7.39 -6.25 -14.83
C ALA A 449 6.06 -6.20 -15.61
N ALA A 450 5.82 -5.12 -16.33
CA ALA A 450 4.64 -5.02 -17.18
C ALA A 450 4.61 -6.10 -18.27
N ARG A 451 5.76 -6.44 -18.89
CA ARG A 451 5.88 -7.52 -19.89
C ARG A 451 5.59 -8.89 -19.30
N GLU A 452 6.16 -9.20 -18.15
CA GLU A 452 6.00 -10.51 -17.49
C GLU A 452 4.58 -10.72 -16.95
N ALA A 453 3.87 -9.66 -16.62
CA ALA A 453 2.48 -9.70 -16.17
C ALA A 453 1.50 -10.08 -17.30
N MET A 454 1.84 -9.88 -18.58
CA MET A 454 0.95 -10.15 -19.70
C MET A 454 0.52 -11.62 -19.72
N THR A 455 -0.78 -11.86 -19.54
CA THR A 455 -1.37 -13.19 -19.41
C THR A 455 -2.25 -13.50 -20.61
N LEU A 456 -1.80 -14.42 -21.48
CA LEU A 456 -2.54 -14.84 -22.65
C LEU A 456 -3.54 -15.92 -22.26
N LEU A 457 -4.83 -15.58 -22.25
CA LEU A 457 -5.90 -16.49 -21.84
C LEU A 457 -6.43 -17.35 -22.99
N LYS A 458 -6.42 -16.82 -24.22
CA LYS A 458 -6.84 -17.52 -25.42
C LYS A 458 -6.03 -17.09 -26.63
N ASN A 459 -5.74 -18.03 -27.55
CA ASN A 459 -5.15 -17.72 -28.85
C ASN A 459 -5.47 -18.81 -29.89
N ASP A 460 -6.37 -18.50 -30.79
CA ASP A 460 -6.72 -19.37 -31.95
C ASP A 460 -5.79 -19.12 -33.17
N GLY A 461 -4.54 -18.72 -32.91
CA GLY A 461 -3.55 -18.40 -33.93
C GLY A 461 -3.63 -16.96 -34.45
N ALA A 462 -4.33 -16.07 -33.72
CA ALA A 462 -4.42 -14.65 -34.05
C ALA A 462 -3.18 -13.86 -33.61
N LEU A 463 -2.51 -14.29 -32.57
CA LEU A 463 -1.30 -13.67 -32.02
C LEU A 463 -0.08 -14.61 -32.17
N PRO A 464 1.15 -14.07 -32.34
CA PRO A 464 1.43 -12.62 -32.47
C PRO A 464 1.08 -12.07 -33.86
N LEU A 465 0.77 -10.76 -33.92
CA LEU A 465 0.62 -10.05 -35.17
C LEU A 465 1.98 -9.83 -35.83
N ASN A 466 2.02 -9.90 -37.18
CA ASN A 466 3.24 -9.57 -37.90
C ASN A 466 3.32 -8.04 -38.13
N PRO A 467 4.30 -7.32 -37.53
CA PRO A 467 4.41 -5.88 -37.69
C PRO A 467 4.76 -5.47 -39.15
N ASP A 468 5.42 -6.33 -39.94
CA ASP A 468 5.80 -6.06 -41.31
C ASP A 468 4.69 -6.35 -42.34
N ALA A 469 3.57 -6.91 -41.90
CA ALA A 469 2.45 -7.24 -42.77
C ALA A 469 1.80 -5.96 -43.34
N LYS A 470 1.37 -6.05 -44.60
CA LYS A 470 0.48 -5.03 -45.14
C LYS A 470 -0.93 -5.35 -44.68
N GLN A 471 -1.37 -4.62 -43.64
CA GLN A 471 -2.65 -4.86 -42.96
C GLN A 471 -3.27 -3.56 -42.46
N THR A 472 -4.54 -3.61 -42.15
CA THR A 472 -5.25 -2.56 -41.44
C THR A 472 -5.70 -3.09 -40.09
N ILE A 473 -5.32 -2.42 -39.01
CA ILE A 473 -5.71 -2.75 -37.63
C ILE A 473 -6.66 -1.69 -37.14
N LEU A 474 -7.83 -2.10 -36.66
CA LEU A 474 -8.74 -1.22 -35.91
C LEU A 474 -8.50 -1.41 -34.42
N VAL A 475 -8.16 -0.35 -33.70
CA VAL A 475 -8.11 -0.32 -32.23
C VAL A 475 -9.37 0.40 -31.73
N CYS A 476 -10.16 -0.29 -30.92
CA CYS A 476 -11.38 0.27 -30.36
C CYS A 476 -11.64 -0.21 -28.93
N GLY A 477 -12.70 0.31 -28.33
CA GLY A 477 -13.06 0.05 -26.93
C GLY A 477 -12.52 1.12 -25.97
N PRO A 478 -13.25 1.41 -24.89
CA PRO A 478 -13.00 2.58 -24.05
C PRO A 478 -11.63 2.54 -23.34
N ARG A 479 -11.09 1.35 -23.06
CA ARG A 479 -9.83 1.21 -22.33
C ARG A 479 -8.59 1.40 -23.19
N ALA A 480 -8.73 1.51 -24.51
CA ALA A 480 -7.61 1.75 -25.40
C ALA A 480 -7.07 3.19 -25.40
N PHE A 481 -7.80 4.16 -24.84
CA PHE A 481 -7.61 5.60 -25.06
C PHE A 481 -7.31 6.41 -23.80
N ASP A 482 -7.08 5.77 -22.68
CA ASP A 482 -6.68 6.44 -21.43
C ASP A 482 -5.56 5.66 -20.74
N THR A 483 -4.70 6.39 -20.03
CA THR A 483 -3.62 5.80 -19.22
C THR A 483 -4.09 5.39 -17.83
N ASP A 484 -5.19 5.97 -17.33
CA ASP A 484 -5.74 5.65 -16.03
C ASP A 484 -6.13 4.17 -15.93
N SER A 485 -6.66 3.62 -17.03
CA SER A 485 -6.99 2.19 -17.14
C SER A 485 -5.78 1.25 -17.21
N LEU A 486 -4.58 1.80 -17.35
CA LEU A 486 -3.32 1.04 -17.28
C LEU A 486 -2.68 1.18 -15.91
N VAL A 487 -2.74 2.37 -15.33
CA VAL A 487 -2.14 2.68 -14.03
C VAL A 487 -2.99 2.13 -12.88
N GLY A 488 -4.30 2.25 -12.98
CA GLY A 488 -5.22 1.86 -11.90
C GLY A 488 -5.36 2.91 -10.81
N GLY A 489 -6.05 2.57 -9.72
CA GLY A 489 -6.23 3.43 -8.56
C GLY A 489 -4.95 3.69 -7.75
N TRP A 490 -5.06 4.50 -6.70
CA TRP A 490 -3.96 4.83 -5.78
C TRP A 490 -2.76 5.50 -6.47
N SER A 491 -3.03 6.34 -7.46
CA SER A 491 -2.02 7.09 -8.21
C SER A 491 -2.57 8.44 -8.65
N SER A 492 -1.69 9.43 -8.75
CA SER A 492 -1.92 10.70 -9.47
C SER A 492 -1.08 10.81 -10.74
N ALA A 493 -0.12 9.92 -10.91
CA ALA A 493 0.76 9.90 -12.08
C ALA A 493 0.07 9.22 -13.26
N GLN A 494 0.01 9.93 -14.41
CA GLN A 494 -0.60 9.44 -15.64
C GLN A 494 0.41 9.39 -16.81
N ASP A 495 1.66 9.12 -16.47
CA ASP A 495 2.74 9.03 -17.47
C ASP A 495 2.67 7.69 -18.20
N GLY A 496 2.72 7.72 -19.54
CA GLY A 496 2.74 6.51 -20.36
C GLY A 496 2.06 6.68 -21.71
N LEU A 497 2.11 5.64 -22.53
CA LEU A 497 1.36 5.56 -23.78
C LEU A 497 0.04 4.85 -23.55
N THR A 498 -1.03 5.34 -24.17
CA THR A 498 -2.28 4.59 -24.27
C THR A 498 -2.07 3.31 -25.10
N ILE A 499 -2.99 2.34 -25.01
CA ILE A 499 -2.92 1.14 -25.86
C ILE A 499 -2.96 1.52 -27.34
N ALA A 500 -3.84 2.45 -27.73
CA ALA A 500 -3.98 2.90 -29.11
C ALA A 500 -2.69 3.56 -29.63
N ASP A 501 -2.07 4.45 -28.84
CA ASP A 501 -0.82 5.11 -29.21
C ASP A 501 0.34 4.11 -29.30
N ALA A 502 0.42 3.16 -28.37
CA ALA A 502 1.44 2.13 -28.37
C ALA A 502 1.29 1.16 -29.57
N VAL A 503 0.06 0.72 -29.88
CA VAL A 503 -0.19 -0.10 -31.09
C VAL A 503 0.21 0.66 -32.34
N ALA A 504 -0.12 1.95 -32.44
CA ALA A 504 0.29 2.77 -33.59
C ALA A 504 1.81 2.95 -33.70
N ALA A 505 2.51 3.07 -32.56
CA ALA A 505 3.96 3.24 -32.51
C ALA A 505 4.74 1.95 -32.85
N TYR A 506 4.18 0.79 -32.52
CA TYR A 506 4.82 -0.51 -32.74
C TYR A 506 4.37 -1.23 -34.04
N ALA A 507 3.31 -0.73 -34.67
CA ALA A 507 2.91 -1.17 -36.00
C ALA A 507 3.95 -0.74 -37.06
N GLY A 508 4.33 -1.65 -37.92
CA GLY A 508 5.30 -1.36 -38.99
C GLY A 508 4.76 -0.44 -40.09
N GLU A 509 5.64 0.09 -40.91
CA GLU A 509 5.33 1.10 -41.97
C GLU A 509 4.23 0.67 -42.95
N ASN A 510 4.01 -0.64 -43.11
CA ASN A 510 3.01 -1.21 -44.01
C ASN A 510 1.64 -1.37 -43.34
N THR A 511 1.53 -1.16 -42.06
CA THR A 511 0.28 -1.31 -41.28
C THR A 511 -0.43 0.05 -41.14
N THR A 512 -1.72 0.06 -41.47
CA THR A 512 -2.60 1.21 -41.20
C THR A 512 -3.34 0.96 -39.88
N VAL A 513 -3.24 1.89 -38.92
CA VAL A 513 -3.98 1.81 -37.67
C VAL A 513 -5.17 2.78 -37.72
N LEU A 514 -6.37 2.25 -37.59
CA LEU A 514 -7.62 2.99 -37.43
C LEU A 514 -8.03 2.98 -35.97
N THR A 515 -8.66 4.01 -35.50
CA THR A 515 -9.06 4.14 -34.09
C THR A 515 -10.49 4.64 -33.96
N GLU A 516 -11.24 4.04 -33.03
CA GLU A 516 -12.53 4.54 -32.59
C GLU A 516 -12.80 4.10 -31.15
N LYS A 517 -13.13 5.05 -30.27
CA LYS A 517 -13.28 4.74 -28.86
C LYS A 517 -14.48 3.85 -28.57
N GLU A 518 -15.71 4.33 -28.87
CA GLU A 518 -16.93 3.66 -28.39
C GLU A 518 -18.19 3.84 -29.27
N ASP A 519 -18.10 4.59 -30.38
CA ASP A 519 -19.23 4.71 -31.30
C ASP A 519 -19.40 3.43 -32.10
N VAL A 520 -20.38 2.61 -31.68
CA VAL A 520 -20.67 1.31 -32.28
C VAL A 520 -21.00 1.41 -33.77
N GLY A 521 -21.62 2.52 -34.23
CA GLY A 521 -21.92 2.76 -35.64
C GLY A 521 -20.63 2.95 -36.46
N VAL A 522 -19.73 3.80 -35.98
CA VAL A 522 -18.42 4.04 -36.60
C VAL A 522 -17.53 2.78 -36.53
N ILE A 523 -17.54 2.06 -35.40
CA ILE A 523 -16.81 0.80 -35.25
C ILE A 523 -17.26 -0.21 -36.33
N LYS A 524 -18.56 -0.38 -36.58
CA LYS A 524 -19.09 -1.26 -37.63
C LYS A 524 -18.59 -0.89 -39.02
N GLU A 525 -18.52 0.43 -39.33
CA GLU A 525 -18.00 0.92 -40.60
C GLU A 525 -16.50 0.68 -40.77
N LEU A 526 -15.70 0.98 -39.73
CA LEU A 526 -14.24 0.79 -39.73
C LEU A 526 -13.86 -0.68 -39.71
N ALA A 527 -14.61 -1.52 -39.03
CA ALA A 527 -14.40 -2.98 -38.96
C ALA A 527 -14.44 -3.64 -40.36
N GLN A 528 -15.23 -3.10 -41.31
CA GLN A 528 -15.23 -3.62 -42.68
C GLN A 528 -13.93 -3.35 -43.43
N GLN A 529 -13.19 -2.29 -43.03
CA GLN A 529 -11.93 -1.89 -43.62
C GLN A 529 -10.72 -2.55 -42.96
N ALA A 530 -10.89 -3.09 -41.75
CA ALA A 530 -9.85 -3.74 -40.98
C ALA A 530 -9.61 -5.19 -41.42
N ASP A 531 -8.39 -5.67 -41.24
CA ASP A 531 -8.01 -7.07 -41.28
C ASP A 531 -8.04 -7.71 -39.89
N VAL A 532 -7.65 -6.90 -38.87
CA VAL A 532 -7.63 -7.27 -37.46
C VAL A 532 -8.28 -6.17 -36.64
N ILE A 533 -9.03 -6.55 -35.63
CA ILE A 533 -9.69 -5.64 -34.68
C ILE A 533 -9.17 -5.95 -33.29
N ILE A 534 -8.63 -4.95 -32.61
CA ILE A 534 -8.24 -5.01 -31.20
C ILE A 534 -9.29 -4.26 -30.41
N VAL A 535 -10.01 -4.96 -29.54
CA VAL A 535 -11.04 -4.39 -28.66
C VAL A 535 -10.51 -4.35 -27.24
N SER A 536 -10.30 -3.16 -26.68
CA SER A 536 -9.87 -2.99 -25.30
C SER A 536 -11.04 -2.70 -24.38
N ILE A 537 -11.24 -3.59 -23.43
CA ILE A 537 -12.35 -3.59 -22.48
C ILE A 537 -11.84 -3.62 -21.03
N GLY A 538 -12.76 -3.42 -20.11
CA GLY A 538 -12.52 -3.52 -18.69
C GLY A 538 -13.11 -2.36 -17.91
N GLU A 539 -12.89 -2.38 -16.61
CA GLU A 539 -13.42 -1.38 -15.70
C GLU A 539 -12.53 -0.11 -15.69
N PRO A 540 -13.13 1.09 -15.57
CA PRO A 540 -12.33 2.30 -15.31
C PRO A 540 -11.53 2.17 -14.02
N SER A 541 -10.46 2.96 -13.88
CA SER A 541 -9.71 3.07 -12.63
C SER A 541 -10.60 3.50 -11.46
N TYR A 542 -10.39 2.89 -10.29
CA TYR A 542 -11.07 3.20 -9.03
C TYR A 542 -10.11 2.93 -7.84
N GLN A 543 -10.50 3.32 -6.64
CA GLN A 543 -9.73 3.03 -5.42
C GLN A 543 -10.42 1.95 -4.58
N HIS A 544 -11.48 2.28 -3.88
CA HIS A 544 -12.24 1.36 -3.04
C HIS A 544 -13.38 0.69 -3.80
N ASP A 545 -14.28 1.53 -4.34
CA ASP A 545 -15.54 1.08 -4.90
C ASP A 545 -15.41 0.83 -6.40
N PRO A 546 -15.68 -0.40 -6.87
CA PRO A 546 -15.66 -0.69 -8.29
C PRO A 546 -16.76 0.08 -9.02
N VAL A 547 -16.42 0.63 -10.18
CA VAL A 547 -17.34 1.47 -10.98
C VAL A 547 -18.56 0.68 -11.46
N TRP A 548 -18.39 -0.62 -11.69
CA TRP A 548 -19.48 -1.51 -12.12
C TRP A 548 -20.28 -2.09 -10.94
N GLY A 549 -19.92 -1.72 -9.69
CA GLY A 549 -20.55 -2.22 -8.48
C GLY A 549 -20.05 -3.60 -8.05
N TYR A 550 -20.58 -4.07 -6.92
CA TYR A 550 -20.20 -5.34 -6.30
C TYR A 550 -21.07 -6.52 -6.75
N ASP A 551 -22.21 -6.25 -7.38
CA ASP A 551 -23.18 -7.29 -7.72
C ASP A 551 -22.80 -8.12 -8.95
N THR A 552 -21.79 -7.68 -9.71
CA THR A 552 -21.44 -8.32 -10.97
C THR A 552 -19.95 -8.23 -11.29
N LEU A 553 -19.44 -9.28 -11.96
CA LEU A 553 -18.17 -9.32 -12.67
C LEU A 553 -18.36 -9.39 -14.19
N GLU A 554 -19.58 -9.24 -14.67
CA GLU A 554 -19.88 -9.27 -16.11
C GLU A 554 -19.43 -7.99 -16.81
N ILE A 555 -19.03 -8.14 -18.07
CA ILE A 555 -18.70 -6.99 -18.93
C ILE A 555 -19.98 -6.17 -19.15
N VAL A 556 -19.89 -4.85 -18.93
CA VAL A 556 -21.04 -3.95 -19.09
C VAL A 556 -21.57 -3.92 -20.52
N GLN A 557 -22.89 -3.71 -20.67
CA GLN A 557 -23.59 -3.79 -21.94
C GLN A 557 -22.98 -2.93 -23.04
N SER A 558 -22.49 -1.71 -22.72
CA SER A 558 -21.89 -0.82 -23.73
C SER A 558 -20.60 -1.39 -24.34
N GLN A 559 -19.79 -2.11 -23.56
CA GLN A 559 -18.57 -2.76 -24.05
C GLN A 559 -18.91 -4.08 -24.75
N GLN A 560 -19.93 -4.79 -24.29
CA GLN A 560 -20.44 -5.98 -24.96
C GLN A 560 -20.93 -5.67 -26.40
N GLU A 561 -21.62 -4.54 -26.59
CA GLU A 561 -22.08 -4.09 -27.92
C GLU A 561 -20.91 -3.77 -28.87
N ILE A 562 -19.78 -3.25 -28.35
CA ILE A 562 -18.55 -3.05 -29.14
C ILE A 562 -17.96 -4.39 -29.58
N LEU A 563 -17.84 -5.35 -28.65
CA LEU A 563 -17.35 -6.71 -28.95
C LEU A 563 -18.23 -7.40 -30.01
N GLU A 564 -19.55 -7.32 -29.85
CA GLU A 564 -20.52 -7.88 -30.82
C GLU A 564 -20.37 -7.24 -32.20
N ALA A 565 -20.20 -5.91 -32.25
CA ALA A 565 -19.98 -5.18 -33.50
C ALA A 565 -18.68 -5.61 -34.20
N ALA A 566 -17.61 -5.80 -33.44
CA ALA A 566 -16.34 -6.28 -33.96
C ALA A 566 -16.46 -7.72 -34.51
N VAL A 567 -17.04 -8.65 -33.75
CA VAL A 567 -17.22 -10.05 -34.14
C VAL A 567 -18.15 -10.20 -35.35
N ALA A 568 -19.21 -9.40 -35.42
CA ALA A 568 -20.16 -9.42 -36.55
C ALA A 568 -19.51 -9.02 -37.89
N SER A 569 -18.36 -8.39 -37.90
CA SER A 569 -17.56 -8.10 -39.11
C SER A 569 -17.00 -9.35 -39.80
N GLY A 570 -16.88 -10.46 -39.06
CA GLY A 570 -16.24 -11.70 -39.51
C GLY A 570 -14.72 -11.62 -39.64
N LYS A 571 -14.10 -10.57 -39.05
CA LYS A 571 -12.65 -10.35 -39.02
C LYS A 571 -12.02 -11.00 -37.80
N THR A 572 -10.69 -11.07 -37.78
CA THR A 572 -9.93 -11.51 -36.59
C THR A 572 -10.12 -10.48 -35.47
N VAL A 573 -10.64 -10.92 -34.32
CA VAL A 573 -10.87 -10.07 -33.15
C VAL A 573 -10.00 -10.51 -31.99
N ILE A 574 -9.24 -9.56 -31.45
CA ILE A 574 -8.37 -9.72 -30.27
C ILE A 574 -8.96 -8.86 -29.15
N THR A 575 -9.23 -9.48 -28.02
CA THR A 575 -9.70 -8.76 -26.81
C THR A 575 -8.51 -8.49 -25.90
N VAL A 576 -8.32 -7.23 -25.50
CA VAL A 576 -7.39 -6.82 -24.46
C VAL A 576 -8.20 -6.39 -23.26
N VAL A 577 -7.92 -6.99 -22.10
CA VAL A 577 -8.67 -6.72 -20.86
C VAL A 577 -7.75 -5.97 -19.89
N THR A 578 -8.24 -4.86 -19.34
CA THR A 578 -7.58 -4.14 -18.24
C THR A 578 -8.54 -3.95 -17.09
N GLY A 579 -8.08 -4.15 -15.87
CA GLY A 579 -8.93 -3.96 -14.69
C GLY A 579 -8.41 -4.64 -13.43
N GLY A 580 -9.13 -4.43 -12.35
CA GLY A 580 -8.70 -4.83 -11.00
C GLY A 580 -9.31 -6.12 -10.47
N ARG A 581 -10.22 -6.77 -11.22
CA ARG A 581 -10.96 -7.96 -10.77
C ARG A 581 -11.00 -9.02 -11.86
N PRO A 582 -11.26 -10.31 -11.53
CA PRO A 582 -11.39 -11.39 -12.53
C PRO A 582 -12.76 -11.34 -13.20
N TYR A 583 -12.87 -10.63 -14.33
CA TYR A 583 -14.13 -10.47 -15.05
C TYR A 583 -14.58 -11.78 -15.71
N ILE A 584 -15.90 -11.89 -15.96
CA ILE A 584 -16.50 -13.01 -16.68
C ILE A 584 -16.26 -12.81 -18.17
N LEU A 585 -15.34 -13.59 -18.72
CA LEU A 585 -14.92 -13.51 -20.12
C LEU A 585 -15.49 -14.65 -21.01
N THR A 586 -16.48 -15.38 -20.52
CA THR A 586 -17.06 -16.55 -21.22
C THR A 586 -17.55 -16.22 -22.61
N TRP A 587 -18.17 -15.04 -22.81
CA TRP A 587 -18.60 -14.63 -24.14
C TRP A 587 -17.38 -14.37 -25.05
N CYS A 588 -16.34 -13.70 -24.56
CA CYS A 588 -15.12 -13.45 -25.32
C CYS A 588 -14.40 -14.76 -25.68
N ASP A 589 -14.33 -15.71 -24.74
CA ASP A 589 -13.73 -17.03 -24.97
C ASP A 589 -14.43 -17.79 -26.11
N GLY A 590 -15.77 -17.69 -26.18
CA GLY A 590 -16.57 -18.32 -27.24
C GLY A 590 -16.55 -17.61 -28.59
N ASN A 591 -16.22 -16.31 -28.67
CA ASN A 591 -16.48 -15.49 -29.86
C ASN A 591 -15.26 -14.73 -30.41
N THR A 592 -14.22 -14.46 -29.63
CA THR A 592 -13.01 -13.75 -30.10
C THR A 592 -11.85 -14.71 -30.34
N ASN A 593 -10.86 -14.31 -31.16
CA ASN A 593 -9.76 -15.18 -31.57
C ASN A 593 -8.60 -15.21 -30.57
N ALA A 594 -8.41 -14.16 -29.80
CA ALA A 594 -7.44 -14.13 -28.72
C ALA A 594 -7.93 -13.23 -27.57
N ILE A 595 -7.48 -13.54 -26.35
CA ILE A 595 -7.74 -12.76 -25.13
C ILE A 595 -6.42 -12.56 -24.41
N LEU A 596 -6.03 -11.29 -24.23
CA LEU A 596 -4.87 -10.87 -23.46
C LEU A 596 -5.36 -10.14 -22.21
N GLU A 597 -5.11 -10.71 -21.04
CA GLU A 597 -5.35 -10.07 -19.74
C GLU A 597 -4.10 -9.29 -19.32
N ALA A 598 -4.25 -8.02 -19.06
CA ALA A 598 -3.17 -7.12 -18.67
C ALA A 598 -3.28 -6.61 -17.24
N TYR A 599 -4.41 -6.84 -16.56
CA TYR A 599 -4.70 -6.29 -15.21
C TYR A 599 -4.57 -4.74 -15.20
N TYR A 600 -3.93 -4.17 -14.17
CA TYR A 600 -3.40 -2.81 -14.17
C TYR A 600 -1.87 -2.87 -14.29
N PRO A 601 -1.33 -2.79 -15.52
CA PRO A 601 0.08 -3.05 -15.81
C PRO A 601 1.01 -1.86 -15.54
N GLY A 602 0.51 -0.77 -14.92
CA GLY A 602 1.29 0.41 -14.58
C GLY A 602 1.59 1.34 -15.78
N ALA A 603 2.46 2.31 -15.54
CA ALA A 603 2.79 3.36 -16.52
C ALA A 603 3.45 2.82 -17.82
N LYS A 604 4.00 1.62 -17.81
CA LYS A 604 4.59 0.96 -18.99
C LYS A 604 3.64 -0.02 -19.70
N GLY A 605 2.40 -0.11 -19.23
CA GLY A 605 1.42 -1.08 -19.70
C GLY A 605 1.11 -1.01 -21.19
N GLY A 606 0.92 0.19 -21.74
CA GLY A 606 0.65 0.36 -23.18
C GLY A 606 1.75 -0.22 -24.05
N ILE A 607 3.02 0.01 -23.67
CA ILE A 607 4.19 -0.55 -24.37
C ILE A 607 4.19 -2.08 -24.27
N ALA A 608 4.05 -2.63 -23.05
CA ALA A 608 4.07 -4.08 -22.83
C ALA A 608 2.95 -4.80 -23.59
N ILE A 609 1.74 -4.23 -23.62
CA ILE A 609 0.62 -4.74 -24.41
C ILE A 609 0.97 -4.75 -25.91
N ALA A 610 1.44 -3.63 -26.48
CA ALA A 610 1.78 -3.54 -27.89
C ALA A 610 2.90 -4.53 -28.26
N GLU A 611 3.96 -4.62 -27.47
CA GLU A 611 5.06 -5.57 -27.69
C GLU A 611 4.58 -7.03 -27.64
N THR A 612 3.63 -7.34 -26.75
CA THR A 612 3.02 -8.66 -26.69
C THR A 612 2.17 -8.92 -27.93
N LEU A 613 1.32 -7.98 -28.32
CA LEU A 613 0.49 -8.14 -29.52
C LEU A 613 1.32 -8.39 -30.81
N PHE A 614 2.48 -7.73 -30.93
CA PHE A 614 3.37 -7.87 -32.09
C PHE A 614 4.49 -8.94 -31.93
N GLY A 615 4.47 -9.72 -30.84
CA GLY A 615 5.42 -10.81 -30.63
C GLY A 615 6.84 -10.40 -30.25
N MET A 616 7.04 -9.14 -29.86
CA MET A 616 8.31 -8.65 -29.31
C MET A 616 8.47 -9.09 -27.85
N ASN A 617 7.37 -9.34 -27.17
CA ASN A 617 7.28 -9.95 -25.85
C ASN A 617 6.48 -11.26 -25.95
N ASN A 618 7.04 -12.38 -25.46
CA ASN A 618 6.29 -13.63 -25.31
C ASN A 618 5.54 -13.61 -23.97
N PRO A 619 4.21 -13.71 -23.95
CA PRO A 619 3.44 -13.69 -22.70
C PRO A 619 3.81 -14.87 -21.79
N THR A 620 4.16 -14.58 -20.55
CA THR A 620 4.54 -15.57 -19.53
C THR A 620 3.66 -15.53 -18.30
N GLY A 621 2.82 -14.49 -18.17
CA GLY A 621 1.93 -14.29 -17.05
C GLY A 621 0.99 -15.49 -16.81
N LYS A 622 0.66 -15.69 -15.54
CA LYS A 622 -0.26 -16.73 -15.05
C LYS A 622 -1.35 -16.12 -14.20
N THR A 623 -2.57 -16.58 -14.38
CA THR A 623 -3.69 -16.08 -13.55
C THR A 623 -3.37 -16.20 -12.06
N PRO A 624 -3.43 -15.09 -11.31
CA PRO A 624 -3.16 -15.07 -9.87
C PRO A 624 -4.35 -15.50 -9.02
N MET A 625 -5.48 -15.73 -9.68
CA MET A 625 -6.72 -16.24 -9.10
C MET A 625 -7.58 -16.91 -10.18
N GLN A 626 -8.62 -17.61 -9.76
CA GLN A 626 -9.60 -18.22 -10.65
C GLN A 626 -10.46 -17.15 -11.32
N PHE A 627 -10.67 -17.28 -12.63
CA PHE A 627 -11.60 -16.44 -13.41
C PHE A 627 -12.97 -17.12 -13.52
N PRO A 628 -14.05 -16.48 -13.08
CA PRO A 628 -15.36 -17.09 -13.05
C PRO A 628 -15.94 -17.27 -14.47
N ARG A 629 -16.73 -18.32 -14.63
CA ARG A 629 -17.47 -18.59 -15.86
C ARG A 629 -18.79 -17.83 -15.93
N ASN A 630 -19.42 -17.59 -14.80
CA ASN A 630 -20.70 -16.90 -14.67
C ASN A 630 -20.93 -16.42 -13.22
N MET A 631 -21.91 -15.58 -13.00
CA MET A 631 -22.25 -15.09 -11.67
C MET A 631 -22.88 -16.15 -10.75
N GLU A 632 -23.45 -17.24 -11.31
CA GLU A 632 -23.98 -18.32 -10.49
C GLU A 632 -22.87 -19.00 -9.68
N SER A 633 -21.71 -19.27 -10.31
CA SER A 633 -20.54 -19.83 -9.61
C SER A 633 -19.93 -18.85 -8.60
N VAL A 634 -19.91 -17.56 -8.91
CA VAL A 634 -19.44 -16.51 -7.97
C VAL A 634 -20.34 -16.45 -6.73
N ASN A 635 -21.65 -16.46 -6.92
CA ASN A 635 -22.62 -16.39 -5.83
C ASN A 635 -22.71 -17.68 -4.98
N ALA A 636 -22.13 -18.77 -5.48
CA ALA A 636 -22.07 -20.05 -4.77
C ALA A 636 -20.82 -20.22 -3.90
N GLN A 637 -19.84 -19.31 -4.01
CA GLN A 637 -18.61 -19.36 -3.21
C GLN A 637 -18.90 -19.12 -1.72
N GLU A 638 -18.04 -19.67 -0.86
CA GLU A 638 -18.03 -19.34 0.58
C GLU A 638 -17.41 -17.97 0.83
N GLY A 639 -16.49 -17.52 -0.04
CA GLY A 639 -15.87 -16.19 -0.03
C GLY A 639 -14.77 -15.99 1.01
N ASP A 640 -14.52 -16.97 1.89
CA ASP A 640 -13.46 -16.92 2.91
C ASP A 640 -12.36 -17.98 2.70
N VAL A 641 -12.44 -18.74 1.63
CA VAL A 641 -11.44 -19.74 1.21
C VAL A 641 -11.00 -19.50 -0.24
N SER A 642 -9.77 -19.87 -0.54
CA SER A 642 -9.20 -19.76 -1.88
C SER A 642 -9.61 -20.95 -2.77
N PHE A 643 -9.66 -20.74 -4.08
CA PHE A 643 -9.89 -21.79 -5.09
C PHE A 643 -11.24 -22.50 -4.96
N ASP A 644 -12.27 -21.81 -4.52
CA ASP A 644 -13.59 -22.37 -4.29
C ASP A 644 -14.60 -22.11 -5.42
N LEU A 645 -14.17 -21.47 -6.53
CA LEU A 645 -15.01 -21.35 -7.73
C LEU A 645 -15.25 -22.71 -8.38
N GLU A 646 -16.49 -23.14 -8.41
CA GLU A 646 -16.87 -24.37 -9.12
C GLU A 646 -16.78 -24.15 -10.64
N ASN A 647 -15.95 -24.96 -11.34
CA ASN A 647 -15.78 -24.93 -12.79
C ASN A 647 -15.40 -23.55 -13.34
N PRO A 648 -14.27 -22.96 -12.95
CA PRO A 648 -13.82 -21.66 -13.43
C PRO A 648 -13.65 -21.65 -14.97
N LEU A 649 -13.71 -20.47 -15.58
CA LEU A 649 -13.38 -20.31 -17.00
C LEU A 649 -11.89 -20.55 -17.25
N TYR A 650 -11.08 -19.89 -16.42
CA TYR A 650 -9.62 -20.09 -16.35
C TYR A 650 -9.24 -20.35 -14.89
N ASP A 651 -8.52 -21.43 -14.65
CA ASP A 651 -8.10 -21.82 -13.31
C ASP A 651 -6.88 -21.01 -12.85
N TYR A 652 -6.59 -21.02 -11.55
CA TYR A 652 -5.37 -20.46 -11.00
C TYR A 652 -4.13 -21.02 -11.70
N GLY A 653 -3.18 -20.15 -12.04
CA GLY A 653 -1.96 -20.55 -12.72
C GLY A 653 -2.08 -20.79 -14.22
N PHE A 654 -3.24 -20.51 -14.81
CA PHE A 654 -3.45 -20.62 -16.25
C PHE A 654 -2.77 -19.47 -17.01
N GLY A 655 -2.27 -19.75 -18.20
CA GLY A 655 -1.71 -18.78 -19.13
C GLY A 655 -1.00 -19.49 -20.27
N LEU A 656 -1.20 -19.00 -21.47
CA LEU A 656 -0.59 -19.50 -22.71
C LEU A 656 0.69 -18.71 -23.04
N SER A 657 1.49 -19.24 -23.96
CA SER A 657 2.62 -18.55 -24.58
C SER A 657 2.60 -18.75 -26.08
N TYR A 658 3.45 -18.06 -26.83
CA TYR A 658 3.56 -18.21 -28.28
C TYR A 658 4.39 -19.43 -28.70
N GLU A 659 5.06 -20.10 -27.77
CA GLU A 659 5.90 -21.29 -27.99
C GLU A 659 5.25 -22.58 -27.46
#